data_03a87ff96e841d9db590cc22eb6afcd5
#
_entry.id   03a87ff96e841d9db590cc22eb6afcd5
#
_cell.length_a   1.000
_cell.length_b   1.000
_cell.length_c   1.000
_cell.angle_alpha   90.00
_cell.angle_beta   90.00
_cell.angle_gamma   90.00
#
_symmetry.space_group_name_H-M   'P 1'
#
loop_
_entity.id
_entity.type
_entity.pdbx_description
1 polymer ?
#
loop_
_entity_poly.entity_id
_entity_poly.type
_entity_poly.pdbx_seq_one_letter_code
_entity_poly.pdbx_strand_id
1 'polypeptide(L)'
;MTGLRATARLQLHAGFDLGAAAAQVPYYAALGVSHLYLSPIAAAVPGSTHGYDGIDPARINPELGGEAGFRQLAEVTRAHGMGLILDIVPNHLAASPHSQWWSDVLMHGPRSRHAAWFDIDWEAPGCEGRLWLPVLDRPLHDAVRDGVVRVVVDNARPVLRHHGLALPLSPRSHPLEPAQWPAWAERCNRSVERLHTLLQRQHYRLAWWRTAGDQVNYRRFFDINELAALRVEREDVFEAVHALPLRLVREGWVDGLRIDHVDGLSCPGAYLQRLRESLDAACAAGGRDPQAVSLHVEKILAEGEQLPDGWACDGTTGYDFMDQAGAWLHDPAAAPALSRTWQALGGDPRSFDRIQQDARAMLLRQGLHADFQRLLRSAQQVLQPRLAEADIGVAALARALASVLGHYRTYRPYSLQGAGERKALADASAAARQALDGAARAALDLLLAALAGEAQAERVLRARFGQLAAPLNAKSVEDTGFYRYFRLLSRNDVGSDPQRLGMEGRALLEHAAARLRRHPRALLALATHDHKRGADSRARLAVLSTCTFEWRDAVRRWNRMLTRAGAPMPLPGAEAYALWQALVAAWPMHGAPGADFASRMVQWLTKALREGKRVSSWSDPDVAVEEAAAQWLHALLDAAPLQPVREALATFVARIAPAGACNGLAQLCLQHCLPGVPDLYQGGEGWDLSLVDPDNRRAVDYPARQAWLRDTRGWPALLEDWRDGGIKAFLLRQLLECRRRHPHLFLHGQLQPLSAPARSPWLAFTRRHQAQVLLVIVRRGSPAAVPGPSLHAAHDVGTGVALHGLPTGPMRNLLDGRIEHFNATADVGRLLAGSPLAIWINEETGRDGQQGTTAAD
;
A
#
# COMPACT_ATOMS: atom_id res chain seq x y z
N MET A 1 25.51 -13.47 -10.82
CA MET A 1 24.21 -12.77 -10.77
C MET A 1 24.39 -11.46 -10.05
N THR A 2 23.80 -10.39 -10.53
CA THR A 2 23.87 -9.07 -9.88
C THR A 2 23.07 -9.09 -8.58
N GLY A 3 23.71 -8.75 -7.44
CA GLY A 3 23.02 -8.63 -6.16
C GLY A 3 21.88 -7.61 -6.19
N LEU A 4 20.86 -7.79 -5.35
CA LEU A 4 19.73 -6.88 -5.22
C LEU A 4 20.19 -5.50 -4.74
N ARG A 5 20.09 -4.46 -5.60
CA ARG A 5 20.55 -3.08 -5.32
C ARG A 5 19.44 -2.05 -5.37
N ALA A 6 18.53 -2.19 -6.33
CA ALA A 6 17.36 -1.34 -6.52
C ALA A 6 16.33 -2.08 -7.36
N THR A 7 15.06 -1.87 -7.07
CA THR A 7 13.92 -2.48 -7.79
C THR A 7 13.14 -1.41 -8.55
N ALA A 8 12.44 -1.83 -9.62
CA ALA A 8 11.39 -1.04 -10.25
C ALA A 8 10.11 -1.87 -10.32
N ARG A 9 9.07 -1.39 -9.65
CA ARG A 9 7.78 -2.06 -9.63
C ARG A 9 6.94 -1.68 -10.83
N LEU A 10 6.45 -2.72 -11.55
CA LEU A 10 5.57 -2.61 -12.72
C LEU A 10 4.19 -3.21 -12.41
N GLN A 11 3.15 -2.50 -12.80
CA GLN A 11 1.76 -2.96 -12.72
C GLN A 11 1.34 -3.52 -14.08
N LEU A 12 1.16 -4.84 -14.13
CA LEU A 12 0.82 -5.58 -15.34
C LEU A 12 -0.71 -5.67 -15.49
N HIS A 13 -1.18 -5.50 -16.70
CA HIS A 13 -2.56 -5.68 -17.14
C HIS A 13 -2.60 -5.88 -18.66
N ALA A 14 -3.76 -6.20 -19.24
CA ALA A 14 -3.87 -6.45 -20.68
C ALA A 14 -3.35 -5.30 -21.58
N GLY A 15 -3.38 -4.05 -21.10
CA GLY A 15 -2.83 -2.88 -21.82
C GLY A 15 -1.33 -2.63 -21.59
N PHE A 16 -0.73 -3.32 -20.65
CA PHE A 16 0.72 -3.30 -20.35
C PHE A 16 1.13 -4.70 -19.86
N ASP A 17 1.25 -5.61 -20.79
CA ASP A 17 1.53 -7.03 -20.56
C ASP A 17 3.03 -7.33 -20.39
N LEU A 18 3.39 -8.60 -20.30
CA LEU A 18 4.77 -9.06 -20.15
C LEU A 18 5.65 -8.70 -21.37
N GLY A 19 5.05 -8.65 -22.57
CA GLY A 19 5.74 -8.21 -23.80
C GLY A 19 6.05 -6.71 -23.77
N ALA A 20 5.07 -5.89 -23.34
CA ALA A 20 5.26 -4.46 -23.14
C ALA A 20 6.31 -4.17 -22.04
N ALA A 21 6.31 -4.94 -20.96
CA ALA A 21 7.32 -4.86 -19.91
C ALA A 21 8.72 -5.24 -20.44
N ALA A 22 8.82 -6.29 -21.25
CA ALA A 22 10.09 -6.70 -21.89
C ALA A 22 10.67 -5.59 -22.78
N ALA A 23 9.82 -4.84 -23.48
CA ALA A 23 10.25 -3.69 -24.29
C ALA A 23 10.84 -2.54 -23.46
N GLN A 24 10.55 -2.46 -22.14
CA GLN A 24 11.10 -1.44 -21.25
C GLN A 24 12.35 -1.88 -20.47
N VAL A 25 12.75 -3.15 -20.55
CA VAL A 25 13.95 -3.65 -19.86
C VAL A 25 15.21 -2.83 -20.21
N PRO A 26 15.49 -2.50 -21.50
CA PRO A 26 16.66 -1.68 -21.83
C PRO A 26 16.66 -0.31 -21.15
N TYR A 27 15.48 0.31 -21.00
CA TYR A 27 15.32 1.57 -20.28
C TYR A 27 15.68 1.45 -18.81
N TYR A 28 15.13 0.47 -18.09
CA TYR A 28 15.41 0.27 -16.66
C TYR A 28 16.86 -0.15 -16.41
N ALA A 29 17.44 -0.94 -17.28
CA ALA A 29 18.86 -1.30 -17.24
C ALA A 29 19.76 -0.07 -17.41
N ALA A 30 19.46 0.80 -18.39
CA ALA A 30 20.18 2.04 -18.63
C ALA A 30 20.03 3.04 -17.48
N LEU A 31 18.88 3.05 -16.81
CA LEU A 31 18.64 3.85 -15.59
C LEU A 31 19.50 3.36 -14.41
N GLY A 32 19.86 2.06 -14.37
CA GLY A 32 20.68 1.45 -13.32
C GLY A 32 19.92 0.56 -12.34
N VAL A 33 18.64 0.26 -12.59
CA VAL A 33 17.84 -0.69 -11.83
C VAL A 33 18.43 -2.09 -11.93
N SER A 34 18.43 -2.85 -10.84
CA SER A 34 18.97 -4.22 -10.81
C SER A 34 17.90 -5.31 -10.97
N HIS A 35 16.65 -5.04 -10.57
CA HIS A 35 15.57 -6.01 -10.65
C HIS A 35 14.26 -5.33 -11.04
N LEU A 36 13.50 -5.98 -11.92
CA LEU A 36 12.09 -5.63 -12.08
C LEU A 36 11.26 -6.36 -11.02
N TYR A 37 10.33 -5.67 -10.43
CA TYR A 37 9.40 -6.19 -9.45
C TYR A 37 7.99 -6.14 -10.05
N LEU A 38 7.45 -7.30 -10.40
CA LEU A 38 6.20 -7.46 -11.13
C LEU A 38 5.01 -7.56 -10.17
N SER A 39 3.89 -6.93 -10.50
CA SER A 39 2.59 -7.24 -9.91
C SER A 39 2.23 -8.71 -10.17
N PRO A 40 1.18 -9.29 -9.51
CA PRO A 40 0.87 -10.71 -9.66
C PRO A 40 0.71 -11.14 -11.11
N ILE A 41 1.43 -12.19 -11.50
CA ILE A 41 1.42 -12.73 -12.87
C ILE A 41 0.52 -13.96 -13.04
N ALA A 42 0.00 -14.51 -11.94
CA ALA A 42 -0.90 -15.66 -11.98
C ALA A 42 -2.23 -15.32 -12.66
N ALA A 43 -2.90 -16.36 -13.21
CA ALA A 43 -4.18 -16.17 -13.87
C ALA A 43 -5.20 -15.52 -12.93
N ALA A 44 -5.78 -14.42 -13.37
CA ALA A 44 -6.72 -13.58 -12.64
C ALA A 44 -8.09 -13.56 -13.32
N VAL A 45 -9.07 -12.91 -12.70
CA VAL A 45 -10.38 -12.72 -13.29
C VAL A 45 -10.22 -12.00 -14.64
N PRO A 46 -10.95 -12.43 -15.71
CA PRO A 46 -10.85 -11.79 -17.03
C PRO A 46 -11.07 -10.27 -16.95
N GLY A 47 -10.15 -9.50 -17.55
CA GLY A 47 -10.17 -8.04 -17.52
C GLY A 47 -9.60 -7.43 -16.24
N SER A 48 -8.98 -8.20 -15.36
CA SER A 48 -8.30 -7.68 -14.15
C SER A 48 -7.21 -6.69 -14.53
N THR A 49 -7.19 -5.54 -13.85
CA THR A 49 -6.19 -4.47 -14.05
C THR A 49 -5.07 -4.49 -13.00
N HIS A 50 -5.05 -5.48 -12.10
CA HIS A 50 -4.12 -5.54 -10.97
C HIS A 50 -3.60 -6.95 -10.63
N GLY A 51 -4.32 -8.02 -10.97
CA GLY A 51 -3.90 -9.41 -10.75
C GLY A 51 -4.07 -9.96 -9.33
N TYR A 52 -4.59 -9.18 -8.36
CA TYR A 52 -4.82 -9.64 -6.98
C TYR A 52 -6.10 -10.47 -6.83
N ASP A 53 -6.94 -10.52 -7.83
CA ASP A 53 -8.14 -11.35 -7.94
C ASP A 53 -7.85 -12.68 -8.68
N GLY A 54 -6.81 -13.38 -8.23
CA GLY A 54 -6.35 -14.63 -8.81
C GLY A 54 -7.42 -15.71 -8.88
N ILE A 55 -7.44 -16.47 -9.99
CA ILE A 55 -8.34 -17.61 -10.19
C ILE A 55 -7.63 -18.97 -10.27
N ASP A 56 -6.35 -18.94 -10.66
CA ASP A 56 -5.50 -20.12 -10.76
C ASP A 56 -4.03 -19.73 -10.47
N PRO A 57 -3.50 -20.04 -9.28
CA PRO A 57 -2.14 -19.65 -8.91
C PRO A 57 -1.05 -20.48 -9.59
N ALA A 58 -1.41 -21.61 -10.24
CA ALA A 58 -0.46 -22.50 -10.90
C ALA A 58 -0.17 -22.10 -12.36
N ARG A 59 -0.89 -21.12 -12.91
CA ARG A 59 -0.82 -20.73 -14.32
C ARG A 59 -0.51 -19.24 -14.46
N ILE A 60 0.39 -18.90 -15.41
CA ILE A 60 0.59 -17.49 -15.78
C ILE A 60 -0.62 -16.98 -16.57
N ASN A 61 -1.03 -15.76 -16.30
CA ASN A 61 -2.23 -15.14 -16.88
C ASN A 61 -2.10 -15.04 -18.41
N PRO A 62 -3.02 -15.65 -19.17
CA PRO A 62 -3.01 -15.56 -20.64
C PRO A 62 -3.17 -14.13 -21.17
N GLU A 63 -3.93 -13.25 -20.47
CA GLU A 63 -4.10 -11.85 -20.85
C GLU A 63 -2.81 -11.03 -20.69
N LEU A 64 -1.84 -11.53 -19.94
CA LEU A 64 -0.50 -10.97 -19.83
C LEU A 64 0.51 -11.58 -20.82
N GLY A 65 0.08 -12.46 -21.72
CA GLY A 65 0.94 -13.16 -22.68
C GLY A 65 1.34 -14.58 -22.22
N GLY A 66 0.87 -15.03 -21.07
CA GLY A 66 1.07 -16.41 -20.59
C GLY A 66 2.53 -16.79 -20.40
N GLU A 67 2.82 -18.10 -20.46
CA GLU A 67 4.17 -18.65 -20.27
C GLU A 67 5.17 -18.12 -21.30
N ALA A 68 4.76 -17.92 -22.57
CA ALA A 68 5.64 -17.42 -23.63
C ALA A 68 6.07 -15.98 -23.37
N GLY A 69 5.13 -15.09 -22.99
CA GLY A 69 5.41 -13.71 -22.65
C GLY A 69 6.33 -13.61 -21.42
N PHE A 70 6.12 -14.46 -20.40
CA PHE A 70 7.00 -14.47 -19.25
C PHE A 70 8.42 -14.93 -19.58
N ARG A 71 8.60 -15.96 -20.40
CA ARG A 71 9.93 -16.42 -20.84
C ARG A 71 10.65 -15.32 -21.62
N GLN A 72 9.96 -14.66 -22.55
CA GLN A 72 10.50 -13.52 -23.29
C GLN A 72 11.01 -12.42 -22.37
N LEU A 73 10.19 -12.00 -21.39
CA LEU A 73 10.58 -10.99 -20.40
C LEU A 73 11.80 -11.44 -19.60
N ALA A 74 11.80 -12.69 -19.11
CA ALA A 74 12.88 -13.22 -18.29
C ALA A 74 14.20 -13.30 -19.07
N GLU A 75 14.18 -13.75 -20.31
CA GLU A 75 15.36 -13.80 -21.20
C GLU A 75 15.93 -12.41 -21.46
N VAL A 76 15.08 -11.44 -21.83
CA VAL A 76 15.51 -10.06 -22.05
C VAL A 76 16.08 -9.44 -20.77
N THR A 77 15.45 -9.69 -19.63
CA THR A 77 15.91 -9.21 -18.32
C THR A 77 17.29 -9.78 -17.98
N ARG A 78 17.50 -11.08 -18.19
CA ARG A 78 18.81 -11.74 -17.99
C ARG A 78 19.88 -11.21 -18.95
N ALA A 79 19.56 -10.99 -20.22
CA ALA A 79 20.48 -10.44 -21.21
C ALA A 79 20.99 -9.04 -20.82
N HIS A 80 20.20 -8.26 -20.05
CA HIS A 80 20.61 -6.96 -19.52
C HIS A 80 21.21 -7.02 -18.12
N GLY A 81 21.50 -8.23 -17.60
CA GLY A 81 22.09 -8.42 -16.27
C GLY A 81 21.16 -8.04 -15.11
N MET A 82 19.83 -8.06 -15.33
CA MET A 82 18.81 -7.76 -14.32
C MET A 82 18.14 -9.04 -13.82
N GLY A 83 17.46 -8.95 -12.66
CA GLY A 83 16.66 -10.02 -12.07
C GLY A 83 15.17 -9.69 -12.01
N LEU A 84 14.37 -10.68 -11.59
CA LEU A 84 12.92 -10.56 -11.44
C LEU A 84 12.49 -10.87 -10.00
N ILE A 85 11.61 -10.04 -9.45
CA ILE A 85 10.88 -10.28 -8.20
C ILE A 85 9.39 -10.41 -8.54
N LEU A 86 8.73 -11.44 -8.01
CA LEU A 86 7.30 -11.66 -8.21
C LEU A 86 6.50 -11.29 -6.96
N ASP A 87 5.38 -10.64 -7.19
CA ASP A 87 4.32 -10.48 -6.20
C ASP A 87 3.42 -11.73 -6.20
N ILE A 88 3.25 -12.37 -5.05
CA ILE A 88 2.39 -13.54 -4.91
C ILE A 88 1.32 -13.31 -3.84
N VAL A 89 0.14 -13.88 -4.07
CA VAL A 89 -1.06 -13.65 -3.26
C VAL A 89 -1.49 -14.97 -2.60
N PRO A 90 -0.89 -15.36 -1.45
CA PRO A 90 -1.22 -16.63 -0.81
C PRO A 90 -2.49 -16.59 0.03
N ASN A 91 -2.96 -15.40 0.41
CA ASN A 91 -4.06 -15.25 1.37
C ASN A 91 -5.43 -15.57 0.80
N HIS A 92 -5.69 -15.38 -0.50
CA HIS A 92 -7.02 -15.49 -1.10
C HIS A 92 -6.99 -15.80 -2.59
N LEU A 93 -8.15 -16.22 -3.11
CA LEU A 93 -8.47 -16.27 -4.53
C LEU A 93 -9.81 -15.58 -4.78
N ALA A 94 -10.09 -15.28 -6.04
CA ALA A 94 -11.39 -14.75 -6.43
C ALA A 94 -12.52 -15.76 -6.14
N ALA A 95 -13.54 -15.31 -5.45
CA ALA A 95 -14.81 -16.03 -5.24
C ALA A 95 -15.65 -16.00 -6.54
N SER A 96 -15.03 -16.37 -7.63
CA SER A 96 -15.55 -16.26 -8.99
C SER A 96 -15.75 -17.63 -9.62
N PRO A 97 -16.80 -17.82 -10.46
CA PRO A 97 -16.98 -19.04 -11.25
C PRO A 97 -15.81 -19.32 -12.22
N HIS A 98 -14.99 -18.36 -12.53
CA HIS A 98 -13.77 -18.54 -13.32
C HIS A 98 -12.69 -19.32 -12.57
N SER A 99 -12.71 -19.32 -11.22
CA SER A 99 -11.84 -20.18 -10.41
C SER A 99 -12.39 -21.61 -10.38
N GLN A 100 -11.61 -22.58 -10.86
CA GLN A 100 -12.00 -23.99 -10.82
C GLN A 100 -12.20 -24.50 -9.38
N TRP A 101 -11.37 -24.06 -8.44
CA TRP A 101 -11.48 -24.46 -7.03
C TRP A 101 -12.77 -23.96 -6.40
N TRP A 102 -13.10 -22.68 -6.65
CA TRP A 102 -14.35 -22.10 -6.13
C TRP A 102 -15.58 -22.71 -6.80
N SER A 103 -15.55 -22.90 -8.12
CA SER A 103 -16.64 -23.57 -8.86
C SER A 103 -16.92 -24.98 -8.36
N ASP A 104 -15.88 -25.75 -8.02
CA ASP A 104 -16.04 -27.07 -7.43
C ASP A 104 -16.71 -27.01 -6.05
N VAL A 105 -16.36 -26.00 -5.24
CA VAL A 105 -17.05 -25.76 -3.95
C VAL A 105 -18.52 -25.38 -4.16
N LEU A 106 -18.84 -24.54 -5.15
CA LEU A 106 -20.23 -24.19 -5.46
C LEU A 106 -21.04 -25.41 -5.92
N MET A 107 -20.47 -26.30 -6.71
CA MET A 107 -21.14 -27.51 -7.22
C MET A 107 -21.36 -28.59 -6.15
N HIS A 108 -20.38 -28.76 -5.24
CA HIS A 108 -20.33 -29.93 -4.36
C HIS A 108 -20.46 -29.60 -2.86
N GLY A 109 -20.39 -28.32 -2.48
CA GLY A 109 -20.46 -27.83 -1.11
C GLY A 109 -19.38 -28.44 -0.20
N PRO A 110 -19.72 -28.85 1.02
CA PRO A 110 -18.75 -29.46 1.95
C PRO A 110 -18.09 -30.75 1.43
N ARG A 111 -18.64 -31.37 0.39
CA ARG A 111 -18.09 -32.58 -0.26
C ARG A 111 -17.11 -32.29 -1.40
N SER A 112 -16.93 -31.03 -1.75
CA SER A 112 -15.89 -30.62 -2.68
C SER A 112 -14.50 -30.99 -2.12
N ARG A 113 -13.61 -31.48 -2.99
CA ARG A 113 -12.21 -31.68 -2.60
C ARG A 113 -11.52 -30.40 -2.17
N HIS A 114 -12.02 -29.24 -2.64
CA HIS A 114 -11.49 -27.91 -2.31
C HIS A 114 -12.24 -27.23 -1.14
N ALA A 115 -13.27 -27.86 -0.55
CA ALA A 115 -14.04 -27.26 0.52
C ALA A 115 -13.19 -26.88 1.75
N ALA A 116 -12.17 -27.68 2.07
CA ALA A 116 -11.25 -27.44 3.16
C ALA A 116 -10.07 -26.50 2.78
N TRP A 117 -9.95 -26.11 1.50
CA TRP A 117 -8.92 -25.21 1.00
C TRP A 117 -9.28 -23.73 1.27
N PHE A 118 -10.58 -23.44 1.27
CA PHE A 118 -11.09 -22.14 1.64
C PHE A 118 -11.46 -22.09 3.13
N ASP A 119 -11.36 -20.92 3.73
CA ASP A 119 -11.70 -20.71 5.13
C ASP A 119 -13.21 -20.41 5.27
N ILE A 120 -14.02 -21.47 5.12
CA ILE A 120 -15.50 -21.45 5.16
C ILE A 120 -15.99 -22.01 6.49
N ASP A 121 -16.95 -21.32 7.12
CA ASP A 121 -17.71 -21.79 8.28
C ASP A 121 -19.04 -22.40 7.82
N TRP A 122 -19.05 -23.70 7.55
CA TRP A 122 -20.23 -24.44 7.10
C TRP A 122 -21.30 -24.54 8.20
N GLU A 123 -20.92 -24.34 9.46
CA GLU A 123 -21.81 -24.42 10.62
C GLU A 123 -22.33 -23.03 11.05
N ALA A 124 -22.05 -22.00 10.28
CA ALA A 124 -22.49 -20.64 10.60
C ALA A 124 -24.02 -20.56 10.75
N PRO A 125 -24.54 -19.99 11.82
CA PRO A 125 -25.97 -19.84 12.05
C PRO A 125 -26.66 -19.10 10.90
N GLY A 126 -27.83 -19.60 10.47
CA GLY A 126 -28.60 -19.02 9.36
C GLY A 126 -28.09 -19.35 7.96
N CYS A 127 -26.98 -20.07 7.81
CA CYS A 127 -26.46 -20.50 6.52
C CYS A 127 -26.91 -21.92 6.12
N GLU A 128 -27.37 -22.72 7.06
CA GLU A 128 -27.96 -24.09 6.82
C GLU A 128 -27.01 -25.01 6.03
N GLY A 129 -25.72 -24.95 6.30
CA GLY A 129 -24.68 -25.73 5.60
C GLY A 129 -24.42 -25.28 4.16
N ARG A 130 -24.81 -24.07 3.78
CA ARG A 130 -24.63 -23.46 2.46
C ARG A 130 -23.71 -22.24 2.52
N LEU A 131 -23.07 -21.94 1.41
CA LEU A 131 -22.34 -20.69 1.23
C LEU A 131 -23.30 -19.51 1.10
N TRP A 132 -23.08 -18.43 1.85
CA TRP A 132 -23.79 -17.18 1.67
C TRP A 132 -23.09 -16.35 0.60
N LEU A 133 -23.71 -16.28 -0.62
CA LEU A 133 -23.16 -15.54 -1.77
C LEU A 133 -23.88 -14.20 -1.94
N PRO A 134 -23.30 -13.08 -1.51
CA PRO A 134 -23.89 -11.74 -1.59
C PRO A 134 -23.65 -11.12 -2.97
N VAL A 135 -24.23 -11.69 -4.01
CA VAL A 135 -24.02 -11.32 -5.43
C VAL A 135 -25.21 -10.63 -6.08
N LEU A 136 -26.37 -10.58 -5.42
CA LEU A 136 -27.57 -9.98 -5.97
C LEU A 136 -27.60 -8.46 -5.70
N ASP A 137 -28.09 -7.72 -6.68
CA ASP A 137 -28.29 -6.26 -6.61
C ASP A 137 -29.55 -5.87 -5.79
N ARG A 138 -30.44 -6.86 -5.49
CA ARG A 138 -31.69 -6.71 -4.76
C ARG A 138 -31.99 -7.99 -3.95
N PRO A 139 -33.01 -7.95 -3.03
CA PRO A 139 -33.43 -9.14 -2.30
C PRO A 139 -33.77 -10.32 -3.22
N LEU A 140 -33.42 -11.55 -2.79
CA LEU A 140 -33.57 -12.76 -3.59
C LEU A 140 -35.00 -12.95 -4.13
N HIS A 141 -36.04 -12.69 -3.32
CA HIS A 141 -37.42 -12.82 -3.74
C HIS A 141 -37.73 -11.92 -4.96
N ASP A 142 -37.29 -10.67 -4.90
CA ASP A 142 -37.48 -9.70 -5.99
C ASP A 142 -36.67 -10.09 -7.23
N ALA A 143 -35.41 -10.52 -7.07
CA ALA A 143 -34.57 -10.98 -8.15
C ALA A 143 -35.16 -12.18 -8.93
N VAL A 144 -35.83 -13.10 -8.20
CA VAL A 144 -36.51 -14.24 -8.79
C VAL A 144 -37.81 -13.81 -9.48
N ARG A 145 -38.64 -13.00 -8.81
CA ARG A 145 -39.90 -12.49 -9.34
C ARG A 145 -39.71 -11.67 -10.61
N ASP A 146 -38.71 -10.81 -10.63
CA ASP A 146 -38.41 -9.90 -11.73
C ASP A 146 -37.63 -10.61 -12.87
N GLY A 147 -37.32 -11.90 -12.70
CA GLY A 147 -36.66 -12.74 -13.70
C GLY A 147 -35.21 -12.34 -13.99
N VAL A 148 -34.53 -11.63 -13.09
CA VAL A 148 -33.09 -11.29 -13.22
C VAL A 148 -32.19 -12.48 -12.84
N VAL A 149 -32.70 -13.43 -12.05
CA VAL A 149 -32.07 -14.73 -11.81
C VAL A 149 -32.75 -15.76 -12.70
N ARG A 150 -32.00 -16.46 -13.57
CA ARG A 150 -32.53 -17.43 -14.53
C ARG A 150 -31.62 -18.66 -14.64
N VAL A 151 -32.22 -19.79 -14.98
CA VAL A 151 -31.46 -20.95 -15.44
C VAL A 151 -31.22 -20.82 -16.95
N VAL A 152 -30.01 -20.97 -17.37
CA VAL A 152 -29.63 -21.01 -18.79
C VAL A 152 -28.71 -22.18 -19.07
N VAL A 153 -28.64 -22.62 -20.33
CA VAL A 153 -27.61 -23.57 -20.77
C VAL A 153 -26.49 -22.77 -21.40
N ASP A 154 -25.33 -22.81 -20.77
CA ASP A 154 -24.16 -22.08 -21.19
C ASP A 154 -22.96 -23.05 -21.27
N ASN A 155 -22.17 -22.98 -22.36
CA ASN A 155 -21.02 -23.88 -22.58
C ASN A 155 -21.36 -25.36 -22.33
N ALA A 156 -22.52 -25.83 -22.87
CA ALA A 156 -23.03 -27.18 -22.69
C ALA A 156 -23.20 -27.61 -21.23
N ARG A 157 -23.61 -26.68 -20.35
CA ARG A 157 -23.94 -26.97 -18.92
C ARG A 157 -25.07 -26.03 -18.45
N PRO A 158 -25.98 -26.52 -17.60
CA PRO A 158 -26.98 -25.65 -16.97
C PRO A 158 -26.32 -24.83 -15.86
N VAL A 159 -26.54 -23.50 -15.87
CA VAL A 159 -26.04 -22.55 -14.90
C VAL A 159 -27.15 -21.63 -14.41
N LEU A 160 -26.97 -21.06 -13.23
CA LEU A 160 -27.74 -19.89 -12.77
C LEU A 160 -27.09 -18.63 -13.30
N ARG A 161 -27.82 -17.81 -14.02
CA ARG A 161 -27.36 -16.53 -14.52
C ARG A 161 -28.03 -15.39 -13.77
N HIS A 162 -27.19 -14.43 -13.34
CA HIS A 162 -27.60 -13.15 -12.82
C HIS A 162 -26.71 -12.09 -13.46
N HIS A 163 -27.29 -11.28 -14.36
CA HIS A 163 -26.54 -10.36 -15.21
C HIS A 163 -25.38 -11.09 -15.96
N GLY A 164 -24.15 -10.63 -15.81
CA GLY A 164 -22.93 -11.26 -16.36
C GLY A 164 -22.43 -12.49 -15.59
N LEU A 165 -22.95 -12.74 -14.39
CA LEU A 165 -22.49 -13.83 -13.54
C LEU A 165 -23.18 -15.14 -13.91
N ALA A 166 -22.41 -16.20 -14.17
CA ALA A 166 -22.89 -17.55 -14.45
C ALA A 166 -22.40 -18.52 -13.36
N LEU A 167 -23.28 -18.91 -12.44
CA LEU A 167 -22.96 -19.80 -11.32
C LEU A 167 -23.27 -21.25 -11.65
N PRO A 168 -22.37 -22.20 -11.35
CA PRO A 168 -22.61 -23.61 -11.61
C PRO A 168 -23.72 -24.16 -10.71
N LEU A 169 -24.53 -25.05 -11.24
CA LEU A 169 -25.54 -25.79 -10.50
C LEU A 169 -24.98 -27.08 -9.89
N SER A 170 -25.49 -27.47 -8.74
CA SER A 170 -25.22 -28.80 -8.16
C SER A 170 -25.66 -29.90 -9.15
N PRO A 171 -24.81 -30.91 -9.46
CA PRO A 171 -25.13 -31.97 -10.42
C PRO A 171 -26.40 -32.76 -10.09
N ARG A 172 -26.80 -32.78 -8.81
CA ARG A 172 -28.04 -33.45 -8.36
C ARG A 172 -29.30 -32.61 -8.48
N SER A 173 -29.18 -31.37 -8.99
CA SER A 173 -30.30 -30.43 -9.05
C SER A 173 -30.93 -30.28 -10.42
N HIS A 174 -30.36 -30.90 -11.46
CA HIS A 174 -30.81 -30.83 -12.84
C HIS A 174 -30.83 -32.24 -13.50
N PRO A 175 -31.50 -32.43 -14.66
CA PRO A 175 -31.51 -33.70 -15.37
C PRO A 175 -30.10 -34.15 -15.78
N LEU A 176 -29.86 -35.45 -15.81
CA LEU A 176 -28.59 -36.04 -16.24
C LEU A 176 -28.35 -35.91 -17.75
N GLU A 177 -29.41 -36.01 -18.54
CA GLU A 177 -29.38 -35.96 -20.00
C GLU A 177 -29.31 -34.54 -20.52
N PRO A 178 -28.25 -34.15 -21.25
CA PRO A 178 -28.08 -32.80 -21.79
C PRO A 178 -29.23 -32.33 -22.70
N ALA A 179 -29.82 -33.26 -23.46
CA ALA A 179 -30.93 -32.95 -24.35
C ALA A 179 -32.19 -32.41 -23.61
N GLN A 180 -32.34 -32.70 -22.33
CA GLN A 180 -33.45 -32.24 -21.51
C GLN A 180 -33.23 -30.84 -20.90
N TRP A 181 -32.00 -30.32 -20.88
CA TRP A 181 -31.68 -29.07 -20.19
C TRP A 181 -32.43 -27.86 -20.71
N PRO A 182 -32.57 -27.62 -22.02
CA PRO A 182 -33.27 -26.43 -22.49
C PRO A 182 -34.74 -26.40 -22.04
N ALA A 183 -35.46 -27.49 -22.23
CA ALA A 183 -36.86 -27.58 -21.80
C ALA A 183 -37.03 -27.55 -20.29
N TRP A 184 -36.07 -28.12 -19.54
CA TRP A 184 -36.06 -28.06 -18.08
C TRP A 184 -35.77 -26.65 -17.56
N ALA A 185 -34.79 -25.93 -18.13
CA ALA A 185 -34.48 -24.54 -17.80
C ALA A 185 -35.68 -23.63 -18.03
N GLU A 186 -36.34 -23.79 -19.17
CA GLU A 186 -37.57 -23.04 -19.49
C GLU A 186 -38.70 -23.28 -18.47
N ARG A 187 -38.90 -24.54 -18.05
CA ARG A 187 -39.89 -24.88 -17.02
C ARG A 187 -39.55 -24.27 -15.66
N CYS A 188 -38.26 -24.22 -15.29
CA CYS A 188 -37.81 -23.59 -14.07
C CYS A 188 -38.08 -22.07 -14.11
N ASN A 189 -37.74 -21.43 -15.23
CA ASN A 189 -37.87 -19.97 -15.37
C ASN A 189 -39.30 -19.45 -15.46
N ARG A 190 -40.26 -20.32 -15.84
CA ARG A 190 -41.71 -19.98 -15.92
C ARG A 190 -42.42 -19.98 -14.58
N SER A 191 -41.79 -20.51 -13.49
CA SER A 191 -42.44 -20.60 -12.17
C SER A 191 -41.47 -20.13 -11.10
N VAL A 192 -41.86 -19.09 -10.38
CA VAL A 192 -41.14 -18.57 -9.19
C VAL A 192 -40.89 -19.66 -8.15
N GLU A 193 -41.91 -20.53 -7.89
CA GLU A 193 -41.82 -21.63 -6.94
C GLU A 193 -40.80 -22.70 -7.37
N ARG A 194 -40.81 -23.08 -8.65
CA ARG A 194 -39.83 -24.07 -9.19
C ARG A 194 -38.42 -23.53 -9.15
N LEU A 195 -38.23 -22.28 -9.54
CA LEU A 195 -36.91 -21.64 -9.47
C LEU A 195 -36.46 -21.52 -8.03
N HIS A 196 -37.36 -21.14 -7.12
CA HIS A 196 -37.05 -21.08 -5.68
C HIS A 196 -36.68 -22.46 -5.11
N THR A 197 -37.43 -23.52 -5.48
CA THR A 197 -37.13 -24.90 -5.08
C THR A 197 -35.77 -25.34 -5.62
N LEU A 198 -35.40 -24.96 -6.86
CA LEU A 198 -34.06 -25.23 -7.41
C LEU A 198 -32.97 -24.54 -6.62
N LEU A 199 -33.18 -23.26 -6.26
CA LEU A 199 -32.22 -22.47 -5.47
C LEU A 199 -31.98 -23.08 -4.09
N GLN A 200 -33.02 -23.63 -3.44
CA GLN A 200 -32.88 -24.32 -2.16
C GLN A 200 -32.04 -25.59 -2.23
N ARG A 201 -31.88 -26.18 -3.39
CA ARG A 201 -31.09 -27.42 -3.62
C ARG A 201 -29.61 -27.15 -3.91
N GLN A 202 -29.20 -25.88 -4.01
CA GLN A 202 -27.80 -25.51 -4.21
C GLN A 202 -27.02 -25.55 -2.91
N HIS A 203 -25.68 -25.72 -3.01
CA HIS A 203 -24.74 -25.63 -1.89
C HIS A 203 -24.38 -24.19 -1.52
N TYR A 204 -24.99 -23.24 -2.20
CA TYR A 204 -24.89 -21.82 -1.93
C TYR A 204 -26.28 -21.16 -1.90
N ARG A 205 -26.39 -20.06 -1.21
CA ARG A 205 -27.56 -19.20 -1.18
C ARG A 205 -27.22 -17.87 -1.83
N LEU A 206 -27.91 -17.51 -2.90
CA LEU A 206 -27.85 -16.17 -3.47
C LEU A 206 -28.44 -15.18 -2.48
N ALA A 207 -27.73 -14.10 -2.21
CA ALA A 207 -28.15 -13.08 -1.25
C ALA A 207 -27.91 -11.67 -1.80
N TRP A 208 -28.69 -10.75 -1.31
CA TRP A 208 -28.49 -9.34 -1.59
C TRP A 208 -27.13 -8.87 -1.04
N TRP A 209 -26.33 -8.19 -1.84
CA TRP A 209 -24.97 -7.81 -1.49
C TRP A 209 -24.87 -6.99 -0.20
N ARG A 210 -25.92 -6.20 0.14
CA ARG A 210 -25.98 -5.42 1.38
C ARG A 210 -26.04 -6.27 2.66
N THR A 211 -26.31 -7.57 2.56
CA THR A 211 -26.33 -8.52 3.70
C THR A 211 -24.96 -9.16 3.95
N ALA A 212 -23.94 -8.84 3.16
CA ALA A 212 -22.64 -9.49 3.25
C ALA A 212 -22.00 -9.32 4.62
N GLY A 213 -22.00 -8.11 5.14
CA GLY A 213 -21.40 -7.82 6.45
C GLY A 213 -21.99 -8.62 7.61
N ASP A 214 -23.28 -9.00 7.50
CA ASP A 214 -24.02 -9.68 8.57
C ASP A 214 -23.91 -11.21 8.51
N GLN A 215 -23.85 -11.78 7.29
CA GLN A 215 -24.14 -13.20 7.10
C GLN A 215 -23.08 -13.99 6.33
N VAL A 216 -22.09 -13.34 5.69
CA VAL A 216 -21.07 -14.08 4.92
C VAL A 216 -20.35 -15.08 5.83
N ASN A 217 -20.23 -16.33 5.36
CA ASN A 217 -19.68 -17.42 6.17
C ASN A 217 -18.33 -17.97 5.65
N TYR A 218 -17.66 -17.19 4.82
CA TYR A 218 -16.26 -17.43 4.45
C TYR A 218 -15.40 -16.20 4.81
N ARG A 219 -14.14 -16.40 5.18
CA ARG A 219 -13.22 -15.30 5.42
C ARG A 219 -12.90 -14.61 4.10
N ARG A 220 -12.94 -13.29 4.11
CA ARG A 220 -12.65 -12.44 2.95
C ARG A 220 -11.28 -11.78 3.07
N PHE A 221 -10.76 -11.28 1.95
CA PHE A 221 -9.75 -10.24 1.99
C PHE A 221 -10.43 -8.94 2.40
N PHE A 222 -10.12 -8.45 3.60
CA PHE A 222 -10.83 -7.35 4.25
C PHE A 222 -12.36 -7.60 4.31
N ASP A 223 -13.12 -6.74 3.64
CA ASP A 223 -14.59 -6.83 3.50
C ASP A 223 -15.03 -7.03 2.04
N ILE A 224 -14.09 -7.43 1.15
CA ILE A 224 -14.33 -7.63 -0.29
C ILE A 224 -14.96 -9.02 -0.50
N ASN A 225 -16.22 -9.06 -0.91
CA ASN A 225 -17.00 -10.29 -1.06
C ASN A 225 -16.47 -11.22 -2.16
N GLU A 226 -15.84 -10.64 -3.16
CA GLU A 226 -15.30 -11.33 -4.33
C GLU A 226 -13.96 -12.02 -4.08
N LEU A 227 -13.39 -11.91 -2.88
CA LEU A 227 -12.08 -12.46 -2.53
C LEU A 227 -12.19 -13.40 -1.33
N ALA A 228 -12.21 -14.72 -1.60
CA ALA A 228 -12.33 -15.76 -0.58
C ALA A 228 -10.95 -16.22 -0.10
N ALA A 229 -10.77 -16.21 1.22
CA ALA A 229 -9.50 -16.55 1.83
C ALA A 229 -9.20 -18.04 1.79
N LEU A 230 -7.92 -18.35 1.56
CA LEU A 230 -7.35 -19.68 1.54
C LEU A 230 -6.80 -20.09 2.91
N ARG A 231 -6.72 -21.39 3.14
CA ARG A 231 -6.10 -22.01 4.31
C ARG A 231 -4.69 -22.49 3.96
N VAL A 232 -3.82 -21.55 3.64
CA VAL A 232 -2.45 -21.82 3.18
C VAL A 232 -1.58 -22.46 4.28
N GLU A 233 -2.05 -22.53 5.52
CA GLU A 233 -1.44 -23.33 6.60
C GLU A 233 -1.54 -24.85 6.34
N ARG A 234 -2.46 -25.30 5.46
CA ARG A 234 -2.54 -26.68 5.00
C ARG A 234 -1.45 -26.95 3.96
N GLU A 235 -0.85 -28.12 4.02
CA GLU A 235 0.24 -28.53 3.14
C GLU A 235 -0.19 -28.59 1.67
N ASP A 236 -1.32 -29.25 1.40
CA ASP A 236 -1.87 -29.39 0.04
C ASP A 236 -2.23 -28.04 -0.62
N VAL A 237 -2.70 -27.08 0.17
CA VAL A 237 -2.99 -25.71 -0.30
C VAL A 237 -1.69 -24.93 -0.54
N PHE A 238 -0.74 -25.04 0.39
CA PHE A 238 0.57 -24.38 0.25
C PHE A 238 1.28 -24.84 -1.02
N GLU A 239 1.35 -26.16 -1.26
CA GLU A 239 1.97 -26.73 -2.47
C GLU A 239 1.28 -26.22 -3.75
N ALA A 240 -0.06 -26.25 -3.79
CA ALA A 240 -0.82 -25.79 -4.96
C ALA A 240 -0.62 -24.31 -5.26
N VAL A 241 -0.59 -23.45 -4.22
CA VAL A 241 -0.42 -22.00 -4.38
C VAL A 241 1.01 -21.62 -4.80
N HIS A 242 2.03 -22.36 -4.32
CA HIS A 242 3.43 -22.03 -4.55
C HIS A 242 4.10 -22.83 -5.68
N ALA A 243 3.36 -23.73 -6.35
CA ALA A 243 3.90 -24.55 -7.44
C ALA A 243 4.56 -23.71 -8.55
N LEU A 244 3.88 -22.66 -9.01
CA LEU A 244 4.39 -21.77 -10.06
C LEU A 244 5.63 -20.98 -9.61
N PRO A 245 5.60 -20.18 -8.54
CA PRO A 245 6.77 -19.39 -8.15
C PRO A 245 7.98 -20.26 -7.79
N LEU A 246 7.81 -21.42 -7.12
CA LEU A 246 8.91 -22.33 -6.80
C LEU A 246 9.50 -22.96 -8.06
N ARG A 247 8.68 -23.30 -9.05
CA ARG A 247 9.17 -23.77 -10.38
C ARG A 247 10.03 -22.70 -11.04
N LEU A 248 9.56 -21.46 -11.09
CA LEU A 248 10.29 -20.36 -11.74
C LEU A 248 11.60 -20.01 -11.03
N VAL A 249 11.64 -20.13 -9.70
CA VAL A 249 12.88 -20.01 -8.92
C VAL A 249 13.85 -21.13 -9.25
N ARG A 250 13.39 -22.39 -9.27
CA ARG A 250 14.22 -23.57 -9.62
C ARG A 250 14.79 -23.45 -11.03
N GLU A 251 13.99 -22.97 -12.00
CA GLU A 251 14.41 -22.77 -13.39
C GLU A 251 15.36 -21.57 -13.56
N GLY A 252 15.60 -20.78 -12.51
CA GLY A 252 16.51 -19.64 -12.52
C GLY A 252 15.93 -18.36 -13.09
N TRP A 253 14.62 -18.28 -13.29
CA TRP A 253 13.96 -17.10 -13.88
C TRP A 253 13.61 -16.01 -12.85
N VAL A 254 13.43 -16.39 -11.57
CA VAL A 254 13.00 -15.50 -10.49
C VAL A 254 14.05 -15.42 -9.40
N ASP A 255 14.30 -14.20 -8.90
CA ASP A 255 15.33 -13.87 -7.91
C ASP A 255 14.77 -13.34 -6.60
N GLY A 256 13.45 -13.26 -6.48
CA GLY A 256 12.81 -12.83 -5.25
C GLY A 256 11.30 -12.96 -5.29
N LEU A 257 10.71 -13.01 -4.09
CA LEU A 257 9.26 -13.00 -3.90
C LEU A 257 8.87 -11.87 -2.94
N ARG A 258 7.71 -11.29 -3.20
CA ARG A 258 6.98 -10.43 -2.28
C ARG A 258 5.68 -11.10 -1.91
N ILE A 259 5.41 -11.21 -0.63
CA ILE A 259 4.21 -11.84 -0.10
C ILE A 259 3.17 -10.77 0.19
N ASP A 260 2.06 -10.84 -0.55
CA ASP A 260 0.89 -10.01 -0.35
C ASP A 260 0.17 -10.37 0.96
N HIS A 261 -0.26 -9.35 1.69
CA HIS A 261 -1.12 -9.46 2.86
C HIS A 261 -0.74 -10.58 3.86
N VAL A 262 0.52 -10.62 4.28
CA VAL A 262 1.01 -11.65 5.21
C VAL A 262 0.21 -11.66 6.54
N ASP A 263 -0.36 -10.53 6.93
CA ASP A 263 -1.18 -10.39 8.13
C ASP A 263 -2.54 -11.12 8.06
N GLY A 264 -3.02 -11.46 6.88
CA GLY A 264 -4.23 -12.26 6.68
C GLY A 264 -4.04 -13.76 6.95
N LEU A 265 -2.80 -14.25 6.98
CA LEU A 265 -2.49 -15.66 7.16
C LEU A 265 -2.75 -16.13 8.60
N SER A 266 -3.03 -17.41 8.78
CA SER A 266 -3.26 -18.00 10.11
C SER A 266 -2.02 -17.87 11.02
N CYS A 267 -0.85 -18.32 10.52
CA CYS A 267 0.42 -18.33 11.22
C CYS A 267 1.55 -17.76 10.34
N PRO A 268 1.70 -16.44 10.21
CA PRO A 268 2.65 -15.82 9.29
C PRO A 268 4.09 -16.28 9.46
N GLY A 269 4.59 -16.39 10.69
CA GLY A 269 5.96 -16.84 10.96
C GLY A 269 6.23 -18.26 10.46
N ALA A 270 5.32 -19.21 10.75
CA ALA A 270 5.45 -20.59 10.27
C ALA A 270 5.32 -20.68 8.74
N TYR A 271 4.47 -19.87 8.15
CA TYR A 271 4.35 -19.75 6.69
C TYR A 271 5.67 -19.29 6.06
N LEU A 272 6.26 -18.22 6.56
CA LEU A 272 7.52 -17.67 6.04
C LEU A 272 8.68 -18.64 6.19
N GLN A 273 8.74 -19.37 7.31
CA GLN A 273 9.75 -20.39 7.52
C GLN A 273 9.62 -21.52 6.49
N ARG A 274 8.41 -22.05 6.29
CA ARG A 274 8.14 -23.08 5.28
C ARG A 274 8.48 -22.59 3.87
N LEU A 275 8.08 -21.34 3.53
CA LEU A 275 8.36 -20.77 2.22
C LEU A 275 9.86 -20.59 2.00
N ARG A 276 10.63 -20.16 3.01
CA ARG A 276 12.09 -20.04 2.92
C ARG A 276 12.73 -21.39 2.67
N GLU A 277 12.35 -22.41 3.42
CA GLU A 277 12.83 -23.78 3.23
C GLU A 277 12.52 -24.32 1.82
N SER A 278 11.32 -24.05 1.31
CA SER A 278 10.92 -24.44 -0.05
C SER A 278 11.71 -23.69 -1.13
N LEU A 279 12.02 -22.40 -0.92
CA LEU A 279 12.86 -21.61 -1.81
C LEU A 279 14.30 -22.11 -1.80
N ASP A 280 14.84 -22.45 -0.63
CA ASP A 280 16.18 -23.00 -0.50
C ASP A 280 16.31 -24.35 -1.22
N ALA A 281 15.30 -25.21 -1.09
CA ALA A 281 15.23 -26.49 -1.80
C ALA A 281 15.11 -26.28 -3.33
N ALA A 282 14.30 -25.33 -3.78
CA ALA A 282 14.17 -24.99 -5.20
C ALA A 282 15.48 -24.44 -5.77
N CYS A 283 16.19 -23.59 -5.04
CA CYS A 283 17.51 -23.08 -5.41
C CYS A 283 18.53 -24.20 -5.52
N ALA A 284 18.60 -25.07 -4.51
CA ALA A 284 19.53 -26.21 -4.50
C ALA A 284 19.28 -27.15 -5.71
N ALA A 285 18.02 -27.46 -6.00
CA ALA A 285 17.63 -28.26 -7.17
C ALA A 285 17.98 -27.60 -8.51
N GLY A 286 18.01 -26.25 -8.55
CA GLY A 286 18.42 -25.45 -9.70
C GLY A 286 19.92 -25.10 -9.75
N GLY A 287 20.72 -25.58 -8.78
CA GLY A 287 22.17 -25.25 -8.69
C GLY A 287 22.45 -23.79 -8.36
N ARG A 288 21.58 -23.13 -7.59
CA ARG A 288 21.66 -21.70 -7.22
C ARG A 288 21.96 -21.51 -5.75
N ASP A 289 22.59 -20.38 -5.43
CA ASP A 289 22.75 -19.95 -4.04
C ASP A 289 21.38 -19.51 -3.46
N PRO A 290 20.90 -20.15 -2.37
CA PRO A 290 19.66 -19.73 -1.71
C PRO A 290 19.63 -18.27 -1.25
N GLN A 291 20.77 -17.71 -0.86
CA GLN A 291 20.87 -16.31 -0.43
C GLN A 291 20.69 -15.30 -1.58
N ALA A 292 20.78 -15.75 -2.82
CA ALA A 292 20.55 -14.93 -3.99
C ALA A 292 19.05 -14.62 -4.22
N VAL A 293 18.12 -15.40 -3.60
CA VAL A 293 16.69 -15.22 -3.73
C VAL A 293 16.12 -14.49 -2.52
N SER A 294 15.63 -13.27 -2.75
CA SER A 294 15.07 -12.42 -1.71
C SER A 294 13.63 -12.77 -1.36
N LEU A 295 13.23 -12.51 -0.11
CA LEU A 295 11.86 -12.71 0.38
C LEU A 295 11.40 -11.48 1.16
N HIS A 296 10.45 -10.73 0.61
CA HIS A 296 9.90 -9.53 1.23
C HIS A 296 8.43 -9.74 1.60
N VAL A 297 7.99 -9.09 2.67
CA VAL A 297 6.61 -9.17 3.14
C VAL A 297 5.91 -7.82 3.05
N GLU A 298 4.68 -7.83 2.55
CA GLU A 298 3.80 -6.70 2.77
C GLU A 298 3.30 -6.76 4.22
N LYS A 299 3.88 -5.90 5.02
CA LYS A 299 3.51 -5.72 6.41
C LYS A 299 3.56 -4.23 6.71
N ILE A 300 2.41 -3.70 7.12
CA ILE A 300 2.32 -2.34 7.59
C ILE A 300 2.70 -2.30 9.07
N LEU A 301 3.79 -1.63 9.38
CA LEU A 301 4.27 -1.46 10.74
C LEU A 301 3.66 -0.20 11.36
N ALA A 302 3.00 -0.37 12.51
CA ALA A 302 2.56 0.74 13.34
C ALA A 302 3.74 1.45 13.99
N GLU A 303 3.51 2.64 14.58
CA GLU A 303 4.58 3.38 15.27
C GLU A 303 5.22 2.53 16.38
N GLY A 304 6.54 2.37 16.32
CA GLY A 304 7.30 1.57 17.27
C GLY A 304 7.17 0.05 17.10
N GLU A 305 6.32 -0.43 16.20
CA GLU A 305 6.24 -1.84 15.84
C GLU A 305 7.46 -2.26 15.02
N GLN A 306 7.89 -3.50 15.20
CA GLN A 306 8.97 -4.12 14.45
C GLN A 306 8.51 -5.47 13.92
N LEU A 307 9.12 -5.93 12.84
CA LEU A 307 8.92 -7.31 12.40
C LEU A 307 9.30 -8.26 13.55
N PRO A 308 8.50 -9.32 13.80
CA PRO A 308 8.84 -10.31 14.82
C PRO A 308 10.22 -10.92 14.56
N ASP A 309 11.00 -11.09 15.64
CA ASP A 309 12.28 -11.77 15.55
C ASP A 309 12.06 -13.21 15.05
N GLY A 310 12.92 -13.66 14.16
CA GLY A 310 12.84 -15.01 13.58
C GLY A 310 11.91 -15.15 12.36
N TRP A 311 11.30 -14.10 11.86
CA TRP A 311 10.67 -14.17 10.53
C TRP A 311 11.73 -14.33 9.44
N ALA A 312 11.60 -15.41 8.66
CA ALA A 312 12.56 -15.76 7.60
C ALA A 312 12.35 -14.91 6.34
N CYS A 313 12.53 -13.58 6.46
CA CYS A 313 12.40 -12.63 5.36
C CYS A 313 13.48 -11.55 5.39
N ASP A 314 13.73 -10.91 4.25
CA ASP A 314 14.69 -9.80 4.09
C ASP A 314 14.17 -8.47 4.65
N GLY A 315 12.87 -8.36 4.89
CA GLY A 315 12.23 -7.18 5.45
C GLY A 315 10.86 -6.86 4.82
N THR A 316 10.36 -5.65 5.11
CA THR A 316 9.08 -5.14 4.58
C THR A 316 9.23 -4.59 3.16
N THR A 317 8.09 -4.26 2.54
CA THR A 317 8.01 -3.54 1.26
C THR A 317 8.21 -2.02 1.36
N GLY A 318 8.50 -1.49 2.57
CA GLY A 318 8.99 -0.13 2.75
C GLY A 318 7.95 0.95 3.06
N TYR A 319 6.74 0.61 3.46
CA TYR A 319 5.76 1.59 3.94
C TYR A 319 6.22 2.34 5.20
N ASP A 320 6.97 1.66 6.08
CA ASP A 320 7.62 2.26 7.23
C ASP A 320 8.62 3.37 6.83
N PHE A 321 9.40 3.15 5.77
CA PHE A 321 10.27 4.18 5.22
C PHE A 321 9.48 5.33 4.59
N MET A 322 8.41 5.03 3.86
CA MET A 322 7.52 6.03 3.25
C MET A 322 6.94 6.98 4.30
N ASP A 323 6.48 6.43 5.44
CA ASP A 323 6.03 7.24 6.59
C ASP A 323 7.16 8.08 7.19
N GLN A 324 8.32 7.47 7.48
CA GLN A 324 9.46 8.13 8.11
C GLN A 324 9.99 9.29 7.26
N ALA A 325 10.21 9.06 5.96
CA ALA A 325 10.66 10.09 5.02
C ALA A 325 9.60 11.20 4.89
N GLY A 326 8.33 10.82 4.73
CA GLY A 326 7.21 11.74 4.68
C GLY A 326 7.10 12.60 5.95
N ALA A 327 7.20 11.99 7.14
CA ALA A 327 7.15 12.72 8.41
C ALA A 327 8.30 13.74 8.54
N TRP A 328 9.51 13.39 8.10
CA TRP A 328 10.63 14.32 8.14
C TRP A 328 10.42 15.57 7.27
N LEU A 329 9.69 15.46 6.17
CA LEU A 329 9.37 16.61 5.29
C LEU A 329 8.46 17.66 5.94
N HIS A 330 7.81 17.35 7.05
CA HIS A 330 6.90 18.28 7.75
C HIS A 330 7.59 19.01 8.90
N ASP A 331 7.15 20.24 9.15
CA ASP A 331 7.52 20.95 10.39
C ASP A 331 6.59 20.50 11.53
N PRO A 332 7.09 19.78 12.56
CA PRO A 332 6.24 19.32 13.65
C PRO A 332 5.61 20.47 14.46
N ALA A 333 6.23 21.65 14.48
CA ALA A 333 5.71 22.83 15.18
C ALA A 333 4.42 23.38 14.55
N ALA A 334 4.13 23.03 13.30
CA ALA A 334 2.92 23.45 12.59
C ALA A 334 1.62 22.77 13.07
N ALA A 335 1.71 21.65 13.79
CA ALA A 335 0.55 20.85 14.15
C ALA A 335 -0.60 21.64 14.82
N PRO A 336 -0.37 22.53 15.82
CA PRO A 336 -1.45 23.31 16.44
C PRO A 336 -2.13 24.28 15.46
N ALA A 337 -1.35 24.94 14.58
CA ALA A 337 -1.88 25.91 13.61
C ALA A 337 -2.76 25.23 12.54
N LEU A 338 -2.31 24.11 12.01
CA LEU A 338 -3.07 23.29 11.05
C LEU A 338 -4.34 22.72 11.68
N SER A 339 -4.26 22.24 12.93
CA SER A 339 -5.43 21.74 13.67
C SER A 339 -6.49 22.83 13.86
N ARG A 340 -6.08 24.03 14.27
CA ARG A 340 -7.00 25.18 14.41
C ARG A 340 -7.63 25.56 13.07
N THR A 341 -6.87 25.55 11.99
CA THR A 341 -7.38 25.85 10.64
C THR A 341 -8.45 24.82 10.23
N TRP A 342 -8.16 23.53 10.38
CA TRP A 342 -9.10 22.46 10.07
C TRP A 342 -10.37 22.51 10.93
N GLN A 343 -10.24 22.66 12.26
CA GLN A 343 -11.37 22.78 13.18
C GLN A 343 -12.26 23.99 12.88
N ALA A 344 -11.66 25.14 12.55
CA ALA A 344 -12.39 26.34 12.17
C ALA A 344 -13.19 26.19 10.85
N LEU A 345 -12.89 25.18 10.06
CA LEU A 345 -13.58 24.83 8.80
C LEU A 345 -14.50 23.60 8.96
N GLY A 346 -14.89 23.26 10.19
CA GLY A 346 -15.84 22.17 10.46
C GLY A 346 -15.19 20.81 10.71
N GLY A 347 -13.86 20.76 10.89
CA GLY A 347 -13.14 19.54 11.23
C GLY A 347 -13.43 19.03 12.64
N ASP A 348 -13.36 17.73 12.84
CA ASP A 348 -13.59 17.09 14.13
C ASP A 348 -12.49 17.51 15.14
N PRO A 349 -12.82 18.08 16.30
CA PRO A 349 -11.83 18.49 17.28
C PRO A 349 -11.16 17.32 18.03
N ARG A 350 -11.72 16.11 17.94
CA ARG A 350 -11.21 14.92 18.62
C ARG A 350 -9.90 14.44 18.02
N SER A 351 -9.15 13.64 18.79
CA SER A 351 -7.92 13.01 18.31
C SER A 351 -8.20 11.99 17.21
N PHE A 352 -7.21 11.70 16.40
CA PHE A 352 -7.30 10.63 15.39
C PHE A 352 -7.60 9.27 16.01
N ASP A 353 -7.00 8.96 17.17
CA ASP A 353 -7.29 7.74 17.93
C ASP A 353 -8.80 7.58 18.21
N ARG A 354 -9.48 8.65 18.57
CA ARG A 354 -10.91 8.59 18.87
C ARG A 354 -11.73 8.38 17.60
N ILE A 355 -11.38 9.05 16.52
CA ILE A 355 -12.01 8.85 15.21
C ILE A 355 -11.82 7.39 14.75
N GLN A 356 -10.65 6.83 14.96
CA GLN A 356 -10.33 5.45 14.64
C GLN A 356 -11.11 4.45 15.50
N GLN A 357 -11.26 4.71 16.82
CA GLN A 357 -12.09 3.87 17.69
C GLN A 357 -13.56 3.84 17.24
N ASP A 358 -14.12 4.99 16.89
CA ASP A 358 -15.48 5.07 16.35
C ASP A 358 -15.59 4.30 15.01
N ALA A 359 -14.59 4.38 14.15
CA ALA A 359 -14.54 3.62 12.90
C ALA A 359 -14.48 2.11 13.15
N ARG A 360 -13.64 1.63 14.09
CA ARG A 360 -13.59 0.21 14.48
C ARG A 360 -14.93 -0.27 15.03
N ALA A 361 -15.52 0.49 15.93
CA ALA A 361 -16.83 0.15 16.50
C ALA A 361 -17.93 0.08 15.43
N MET A 362 -17.90 0.96 14.43
CA MET A 362 -18.80 0.94 13.28
C MET A 362 -18.57 -0.32 12.43
N LEU A 363 -17.33 -0.64 12.06
CA LEU A 363 -17.00 -1.78 11.22
C LEU A 363 -17.36 -3.11 11.87
N LEU A 364 -17.16 -3.29 13.17
CA LEU A 364 -17.56 -4.48 13.92
C LEU A 364 -19.09 -4.68 13.97
N ARG A 365 -19.87 -3.61 13.79
CA ARG A 365 -21.34 -3.67 13.73
C ARG A 365 -21.89 -3.78 12.31
N GLN A 366 -21.07 -3.55 11.30
CA GLN A 366 -21.48 -3.50 9.89
C GLN A 366 -20.62 -4.43 9.03
N GLY A 367 -19.64 -3.91 8.28
CA GLY A 367 -18.90 -4.66 7.25
C GLY A 367 -18.16 -5.91 7.73
N LEU A 368 -17.71 -5.95 9.00
CA LEU A 368 -17.01 -7.07 9.63
C LEU A 368 -17.82 -7.77 10.73
N HIS A 369 -19.16 -7.59 10.74
CA HIS A 369 -19.98 -8.18 11.79
C HIS A 369 -19.97 -9.72 11.75
N ALA A 370 -20.09 -10.32 10.59
CA ALA A 370 -20.06 -11.78 10.43
C ALA A 370 -18.72 -12.37 10.93
N ASP A 371 -17.61 -11.71 10.62
CA ASP A 371 -16.27 -12.09 11.07
C ASP A 371 -16.12 -11.96 12.60
N PHE A 372 -16.69 -10.89 13.18
CA PHE A 372 -16.74 -10.70 14.63
C PHE A 372 -17.58 -11.78 15.31
N GLN A 373 -18.76 -12.14 14.78
CA GLN A 373 -19.60 -13.20 15.31
C GLN A 373 -18.90 -14.57 15.25
N ARG A 374 -18.14 -14.83 14.17
CA ARG A 374 -17.33 -16.05 14.04
C ARG A 374 -16.24 -16.11 15.11
N LEU A 375 -15.52 -15.00 15.35
CA LEU A 375 -14.52 -14.92 16.41
C LEU A 375 -15.15 -15.08 17.80
N LEU A 376 -16.32 -14.45 18.05
CA LEU A 376 -17.04 -14.57 19.32
C LEU A 376 -17.44 -16.01 19.61
N ARG A 377 -17.98 -16.74 18.61
CA ARG A 377 -18.27 -18.18 18.74
C ARG A 377 -17.03 -18.99 19.09
N SER A 378 -15.92 -18.71 18.41
CA SER A 378 -14.65 -19.40 18.70
C SER A 378 -14.15 -19.13 20.13
N ALA A 379 -14.24 -17.88 20.60
CA ALA A 379 -13.88 -17.52 21.97
C ALA A 379 -14.83 -18.19 22.99
N GLN A 380 -16.12 -18.21 22.71
CA GLN A 380 -17.10 -18.90 23.55
C GLN A 380 -16.80 -20.40 23.67
N GLN A 381 -16.52 -21.09 22.56
CA GLN A 381 -16.19 -22.52 22.58
C GLN A 381 -14.94 -22.81 23.44
N VAL A 382 -13.89 -22.01 23.32
CA VAL A 382 -12.64 -22.18 24.09
C VAL A 382 -12.86 -21.89 25.57
N LEU A 383 -13.70 -20.91 25.91
CA LEU A 383 -13.88 -20.40 27.26
C LEU A 383 -15.09 -21.01 27.99
N GLN A 384 -15.92 -21.83 27.34
CA GLN A 384 -17.20 -22.31 27.86
C GLN A 384 -17.17 -22.79 29.34
N PRO A 385 -16.24 -23.66 29.78
CA PRO A 385 -16.18 -24.08 31.17
C PRO A 385 -15.93 -22.93 32.15
N ARG A 386 -14.95 -22.07 31.81
CA ARG A 386 -14.54 -20.93 32.65
C ARG A 386 -15.62 -19.84 32.72
N LEU A 387 -16.37 -19.63 31.63
CA LEU A 387 -17.48 -18.69 31.57
C LEU A 387 -18.63 -19.17 32.45
N ALA A 388 -18.95 -20.49 32.43
CA ALA A 388 -19.99 -21.10 33.27
C ALA A 388 -19.62 -21.03 34.74
N GLU A 389 -18.37 -21.32 35.14
CA GLU A 389 -17.91 -21.24 36.53
C GLU A 389 -17.94 -19.79 37.08
N ALA A 390 -17.77 -18.80 36.22
CA ALA A 390 -17.74 -17.39 36.61
C ALA A 390 -19.11 -16.68 36.43
N ASP A 391 -20.16 -17.38 36.05
CA ASP A 391 -21.49 -16.84 35.73
C ASP A 391 -21.46 -15.70 34.71
N ILE A 392 -20.57 -15.82 33.72
CA ILE A 392 -20.36 -14.79 32.69
C ILE A 392 -21.14 -15.16 31.41
N GLY A 393 -22.07 -14.28 31.01
CA GLY A 393 -22.83 -14.45 29.78
C GLY A 393 -22.07 -14.03 28.52
N VAL A 394 -22.45 -14.57 27.35
CA VAL A 394 -21.84 -14.30 26.04
C VAL A 394 -21.85 -12.80 25.69
N ALA A 395 -22.87 -12.04 26.12
CA ALA A 395 -22.91 -10.60 25.88
C ALA A 395 -21.75 -9.84 26.58
N ALA A 396 -21.32 -10.30 27.78
CA ALA A 396 -20.16 -9.72 28.46
C ALA A 396 -18.86 -10.05 27.74
N LEU A 397 -18.73 -11.29 27.25
CA LEU A 397 -17.59 -11.69 26.40
C LEU A 397 -17.55 -10.88 25.10
N ALA A 398 -18.69 -10.65 24.45
CA ALA A 398 -18.77 -9.83 23.23
C ALA A 398 -18.31 -8.39 23.48
N ARG A 399 -18.73 -7.77 24.61
CA ARG A 399 -18.27 -6.42 24.99
C ARG A 399 -16.77 -6.40 25.27
N ALA A 400 -16.22 -7.39 25.96
CA ALA A 400 -14.80 -7.52 26.24
C ALA A 400 -13.99 -7.63 24.94
N LEU A 401 -14.42 -8.52 24.04
CA LEU A 401 -13.77 -8.76 22.75
C LEU A 401 -13.81 -7.51 21.86
N ALA A 402 -14.96 -6.87 21.71
CA ALA A 402 -15.11 -5.64 20.93
C ALA A 402 -14.27 -4.49 21.51
N SER A 403 -14.18 -4.38 22.84
CA SER A 403 -13.40 -3.34 23.50
C SER A 403 -11.89 -3.53 23.27
N VAL A 404 -11.38 -4.76 23.42
CA VAL A 404 -9.96 -5.03 23.17
C VAL A 404 -9.60 -4.77 21.70
N LEU A 405 -10.40 -5.24 20.74
CA LEU A 405 -10.22 -4.96 19.31
C LEU A 405 -10.30 -3.46 19.01
N GLY A 406 -11.19 -2.72 19.68
CA GLY A 406 -11.34 -1.28 19.55
C GLY A 406 -10.11 -0.48 19.98
N HIS A 407 -9.26 -1.01 20.87
CA HIS A 407 -8.08 -0.36 21.41
C HIS A 407 -6.75 -0.96 20.90
N TYR A 408 -6.80 -2.05 20.12
CA TYR A 408 -5.60 -2.71 19.60
C TYR A 408 -4.99 -1.91 18.45
N ARG A 409 -3.78 -1.37 18.62
CA ARG A 409 -3.20 -0.37 17.72
C ARG A 409 -2.30 -0.95 16.62
N THR A 410 -1.67 -2.11 16.84
CA THR A 410 -0.91 -2.79 15.79
C THR A 410 -1.86 -3.63 14.93
N TYR A 411 -1.43 -4.02 13.72
CA TYR A 411 -2.32 -4.77 12.83
C TYR A 411 -2.84 -6.04 13.46
N ARG A 412 -1.97 -6.84 14.11
CA ARG A 412 -2.38 -8.07 14.80
C ARG A 412 -1.35 -8.56 15.82
N PRO A 413 -1.75 -9.40 16.79
CA PRO A 413 -0.82 -10.24 17.54
C PRO A 413 -0.44 -11.47 16.71
N TYR A 414 0.77 -11.98 16.89
CA TYR A 414 1.25 -13.24 16.28
C TYR A 414 1.38 -14.33 17.32
N SER A 415 2.56 -14.47 17.93
CA SER A 415 2.87 -15.48 18.95
C SER A 415 2.73 -14.99 20.39
N LEU A 416 2.68 -13.68 20.59
CA LEU A 416 2.80 -13.01 21.91
C LEU A 416 4.11 -13.35 22.66
N GLN A 417 5.12 -13.86 21.95
CA GLN A 417 6.45 -14.12 22.52
C GLN A 417 7.32 -12.86 22.53
N GLY A 418 7.11 -11.95 21.58
CA GLY A 418 7.82 -10.68 21.48
C GLY A 418 7.38 -9.68 22.56
N ALA A 419 8.33 -8.93 23.13
CA ALA A 419 8.04 -7.91 24.14
C ALA A 419 7.10 -6.81 23.60
N GLY A 420 7.26 -6.41 22.32
CA GLY A 420 6.41 -5.42 21.66
C GLY A 420 4.97 -5.88 21.51
N GLU A 421 4.73 -7.13 21.11
CA GLU A 421 3.39 -7.71 21.00
C GLU A 421 2.67 -7.79 22.35
N ARG A 422 3.39 -8.25 23.39
CA ARG A 422 2.84 -8.28 24.75
C ARG A 422 2.47 -6.88 25.25
N LYS A 423 3.33 -5.90 24.97
CA LYS A 423 3.07 -4.51 25.34
C LYS A 423 1.82 -3.99 24.60
N ALA A 424 1.71 -4.21 23.31
CA ALA A 424 0.54 -3.78 22.51
C ALA A 424 -0.78 -4.38 23.04
N LEU A 425 -0.78 -5.67 23.41
CA LEU A 425 -1.96 -6.32 23.99
C LEU A 425 -2.25 -5.79 25.42
N ALA A 426 -1.23 -5.56 26.22
CA ALA A 426 -1.37 -5.00 27.56
C ALA A 426 -1.94 -3.57 27.55
N ASP A 427 -1.42 -2.71 26.65
CA ASP A 427 -1.91 -1.33 26.47
C ASP A 427 -3.37 -1.32 26.01
N ALA A 428 -3.72 -2.16 25.03
CA ALA A 428 -5.11 -2.30 24.55
C ALA A 428 -6.04 -2.82 25.66
N SER A 429 -5.58 -3.77 26.45
CA SER A 429 -6.34 -4.36 27.57
C SER A 429 -6.56 -3.38 28.69
N ALA A 430 -5.56 -2.58 29.04
CA ALA A 430 -5.66 -1.55 30.07
C ALA A 430 -6.70 -0.48 29.67
N ALA A 431 -6.67 -0.04 28.40
CA ALA A 431 -7.64 0.91 27.86
C ALA A 431 -9.05 0.31 27.80
N ALA A 432 -9.18 -0.94 27.34
CA ALA A 432 -10.46 -1.66 27.29
C ALA A 432 -11.08 -1.80 28.68
N ARG A 433 -10.28 -2.14 29.70
CA ARG A 433 -10.74 -2.32 31.09
C ARG A 433 -11.37 -1.06 31.68
N GLN A 434 -10.95 0.12 31.27
CA GLN A 434 -11.52 1.38 31.74
C GLN A 434 -12.96 1.61 31.22
N ALA A 435 -13.26 1.07 30.03
CA ALA A 435 -14.55 1.23 29.39
C ALA A 435 -15.58 0.13 29.74
N LEU A 436 -15.17 -0.93 30.48
CA LEU A 436 -16.00 -2.11 30.71
C LEU A 436 -16.59 -2.14 32.14
N ASP A 437 -17.78 -2.77 32.26
CA ASP A 437 -18.41 -3.14 33.56
C ASP A 437 -17.74 -4.36 34.20
N GLY A 438 -18.19 -4.75 35.42
CA GLY A 438 -17.58 -5.83 36.19
C GLY A 438 -17.62 -7.19 35.50
N ALA A 439 -18.75 -7.59 34.92
CA ALA A 439 -18.88 -8.88 34.21
C ALA A 439 -18.01 -8.91 32.91
N ALA A 440 -18.01 -7.81 32.19
CA ALA A 440 -17.16 -7.72 30.98
C ALA A 440 -15.66 -7.61 31.30
N ARG A 441 -15.28 -7.04 32.45
CA ARG A 441 -13.88 -7.07 32.92
C ARG A 441 -13.44 -8.50 33.26
N ALA A 442 -14.28 -9.28 33.95
CA ALA A 442 -13.98 -10.68 34.22
C ALA A 442 -13.89 -11.51 32.94
N ALA A 443 -14.77 -11.26 31.95
CA ALA A 443 -14.68 -11.87 30.62
C ALA A 443 -13.38 -11.49 29.89
N LEU A 444 -12.92 -10.24 30.04
CA LEU A 444 -11.66 -9.78 29.48
C LEU A 444 -10.47 -10.55 30.06
N ASP A 445 -10.45 -10.79 31.36
CA ASP A 445 -9.37 -11.56 32.00
C ASP A 445 -9.28 -12.98 31.48
N LEU A 446 -10.42 -13.66 31.32
CA LEU A 446 -10.50 -15.00 30.73
C LEU A 446 -10.05 -15.00 29.26
N LEU A 447 -10.48 -14.01 28.48
CA LEU A 447 -10.08 -13.86 27.06
C LEU A 447 -8.57 -13.65 26.92
N LEU A 448 -7.97 -12.80 27.74
CA LEU A 448 -6.53 -12.52 27.69
C LEU A 448 -5.70 -13.76 28.08
N ALA A 449 -6.16 -14.51 29.09
CA ALA A 449 -5.52 -15.76 29.45
C ALA A 449 -5.57 -16.78 28.30
N ALA A 450 -6.69 -16.90 27.58
CA ALA A 450 -6.82 -17.79 26.42
C ALA A 450 -5.98 -17.31 25.23
N LEU A 451 -5.92 -16.01 24.95
CA LEU A 451 -5.08 -15.46 23.88
C LEU A 451 -3.59 -15.69 24.14
N ALA A 452 -3.16 -15.72 25.40
CA ALA A 452 -1.78 -16.01 25.80
C ALA A 452 -1.48 -17.52 25.91
N GLY A 453 -2.51 -18.38 25.90
CA GLY A 453 -2.40 -19.82 26.12
C GLY A 453 -1.79 -20.57 24.92
N GLU A 454 -1.26 -21.77 25.17
CA GLU A 454 -0.56 -22.58 24.16
C GLU A 454 -1.32 -23.87 23.76
N ALA A 455 -2.52 -24.11 24.32
CA ALA A 455 -3.37 -25.19 23.85
C ALA A 455 -3.78 -24.99 22.38
N GLN A 456 -4.04 -26.06 21.63
CA GLN A 456 -4.37 -25.98 20.20
C GLN A 456 -5.58 -25.06 19.95
N ALA A 457 -6.62 -25.15 20.76
CA ALA A 457 -7.81 -24.31 20.64
C ALA A 457 -7.51 -22.81 20.92
N GLU A 458 -6.61 -22.53 21.86
CA GLU A 458 -6.16 -21.19 22.22
C GLU A 458 -5.29 -20.57 21.10
N ARG A 459 -4.40 -21.36 20.48
CA ARG A 459 -3.66 -20.92 19.28
C ARG A 459 -4.57 -20.61 18.11
N VAL A 460 -5.61 -21.42 17.87
CA VAL A 460 -6.62 -21.16 16.83
C VAL A 460 -7.40 -19.87 17.14
N LEU A 461 -7.80 -19.66 18.40
CA LEU A 461 -8.48 -18.43 18.82
C LEU A 461 -7.60 -17.21 18.58
N ARG A 462 -6.32 -17.25 18.96
CA ARG A 462 -5.34 -16.18 18.74
C ARG A 462 -5.16 -15.88 17.26
N ALA A 463 -5.04 -16.91 16.41
CA ALA A 463 -4.97 -16.76 14.96
C ALA A 463 -6.22 -16.05 14.38
N ARG A 464 -7.43 -16.47 14.78
CA ARG A 464 -8.69 -15.82 14.36
C ARG A 464 -8.80 -14.39 14.87
N PHE A 465 -8.37 -14.12 16.10
CA PHE A 465 -8.30 -12.75 16.63
C PHE A 465 -7.39 -11.89 15.73
N GLY A 466 -6.21 -12.39 15.37
CA GLY A 466 -5.29 -11.70 14.48
C GLY A 466 -5.87 -11.50 13.08
N GLN A 467 -6.55 -12.49 12.52
CA GLN A 467 -7.18 -12.43 11.20
C GLN A 467 -8.35 -11.43 11.12
N LEU A 468 -8.99 -11.10 12.24
CA LEU A 468 -9.98 -10.02 12.32
C LEU A 468 -9.33 -8.68 12.66
N ALA A 469 -8.33 -8.66 13.54
CA ALA A 469 -7.67 -7.42 13.95
C ALA A 469 -6.98 -6.72 12.77
N ALA A 470 -6.35 -7.47 11.84
CA ALA A 470 -5.67 -6.93 10.68
C ALA A 470 -6.63 -6.14 9.74
N PRO A 471 -7.71 -6.73 9.20
CA PRO A 471 -8.67 -5.99 8.38
C PRO A 471 -9.37 -4.86 9.14
N LEU A 472 -9.66 -5.05 10.43
CA LEU A 472 -10.27 -4.01 11.25
C LEU A 472 -9.35 -2.78 11.36
N ASN A 473 -8.05 -2.98 11.57
CA ASN A 473 -7.07 -1.91 11.62
C ASN A 473 -6.91 -1.24 10.25
N ALA A 474 -6.66 -2.00 9.18
CA ALA A 474 -6.53 -1.45 7.84
C ALA A 474 -7.76 -0.61 7.45
N LYS A 475 -8.96 -1.15 7.56
CA LYS A 475 -10.20 -0.46 7.18
C LYS A 475 -10.56 0.73 8.07
N SER A 476 -10.30 0.65 9.38
CA SER A 476 -10.59 1.76 10.29
C SER A 476 -9.62 2.94 10.13
N VAL A 477 -8.37 2.67 9.76
CA VAL A 477 -7.34 3.70 9.54
C VAL A 477 -7.39 4.20 8.10
N GLU A 478 -7.11 3.31 7.15
CA GLU A 478 -6.76 3.69 5.77
C GLU A 478 -7.98 3.96 4.88
N ASP A 479 -9.09 3.23 5.09
CA ASP A 479 -10.31 3.34 4.31
C ASP A 479 -11.48 3.98 5.10
N THR A 480 -11.21 4.59 6.26
CA THR A 480 -12.21 5.34 7.02
C THR A 480 -11.58 6.56 7.70
N GLY A 481 -10.61 6.36 8.58
CA GLY A 481 -10.00 7.41 9.38
C GLY A 481 -9.32 8.48 8.53
N PHE A 482 -8.58 8.07 7.49
CA PHE A 482 -7.93 8.97 6.55
C PHE A 482 -8.91 9.83 5.75
N TYR A 483 -10.15 9.39 5.62
CA TYR A 483 -11.23 10.12 4.97
C TYR A 483 -12.18 10.82 5.95
N ARG A 484 -11.75 10.99 7.20
CA ARG A 484 -12.45 11.75 8.26
C ARG A 484 -11.57 12.77 8.97
N TYR A 485 -10.24 12.59 8.95
CA TYR A 485 -9.26 13.41 9.63
C TYR A 485 -8.41 14.18 8.62
N PHE A 486 -8.74 15.44 8.35
CA PHE A 486 -8.18 16.21 7.25
C PHE A 486 -7.22 17.32 7.69
N ARG A 487 -6.56 17.18 8.86
CA ARG A 487 -5.60 18.17 9.33
C ARG A 487 -4.56 18.49 8.25
N LEU A 488 -3.93 17.47 7.67
CA LEU A 488 -3.07 17.58 6.49
C LEU A 488 -3.01 16.23 5.76
N LEU A 489 -3.52 16.20 4.53
CA LEU A 489 -3.70 14.98 3.75
C LEU A 489 -2.40 14.25 3.40
N SER A 490 -1.25 14.94 3.39
CA SER A 490 0.06 14.28 3.15
C SER A 490 0.45 13.28 4.24
N ARG A 491 -0.22 13.32 5.40
CA ARG A 491 -0.02 12.36 6.49
C ARG A 491 -1.10 11.26 6.53
N ASN A 492 -2.04 11.28 5.59
CA ASN A 492 -3.10 10.28 5.45
C ASN A 492 -2.71 9.30 4.33
N ASP A 493 -1.67 8.51 4.56
CA ASP A 493 -1.20 7.50 3.59
C ASP A 493 -0.85 6.19 4.30
N VAL A 494 -0.79 5.09 3.55
CA VAL A 494 -0.55 3.73 4.08
C VAL A 494 0.67 3.71 5.01
N GLY A 495 0.50 3.16 6.18
CA GLY A 495 1.54 3.08 7.22
C GLY A 495 1.80 4.37 7.99
N SER A 496 1.10 5.47 7.68
CA SER A 496 1.30 6.75 8.38
C SER A 496 0.34 6.93 9.56
N ASP A 497 0.79 7.67 10.58
CA ASP A 497 -0.05 8.17 11.66
C ASP A 497 -0.37 9.67 11.43
N PRO A 498 -1.61 10.02 11.08
CA PRO A 498 -2.02 11.42 10.90
C PRO A 498 -1.89 12.27 12.15
N GLN A 499 -1.87 11.67 13.35
CA GLN A 499 -1.73 12.40 14.60
C GLN A 499 -0.30 12.93 14.78
N ARG A 500 0.70 12.21 14.27
CA ARG A 500 2.08 12.65 14.22
C ARG A 500 2.34 13.44 12.93
N LEU A 501 2.37 14.77 13.01
CA LEU A 501 2.57 15.61 11.83
C LEU A 501 3.97 15.46 11.25
N GLY A 502 5.00 15.49 12.07
CA GLY A 502 6.38 15.50 11.63
C GLY A 502 7.32 14.65 12.49
N MET A 503 8.56 14.49 12.00
CA MET A 503 9.65 13.76 12.66
C MET A 503 10.93 14.57 12.61
N GLU A 504 11.74 14.49 13.66
CA GLU A 504 13.09 15.07 13.67
C GLU A 504 14.06 14.20 12.85
N GLY A 505 15.05 14.84 12.23
CA GLY A 505 16.04 14.13 11.41
C GLY A 505 16.83 13.07 12.17
N ARG A 506 17.11 13.30 13.45
CA ARG A 506 17.78 12.32 14.31
C ARG A 506 16.97 11.02 14.44
N ALA A 507 15.67 11.13 14.67
CA ALA A 507 14.79 9.96 14.76
C ALA A 507 14.74 9.16 13.45
N LEU A 508 14.70 9.85 12.29
CA LEU A 508 14.79 9.21 10.98
C LEU A 508 16.10 8.40 10.85
N LEU A 509 17.23 8.96 11.25
CA LEU A 509 18.53 8.27 11.18
C LEU A 509 18.64 7.11 12.18
N GLU A 510 18.00 7.20 13.34
CA GLU A 510 17.91 6.10 14.32
C GLU A 510 17.09 4.92 13.76
N HIS A 511 15.96 5.18 13.08
CA HIS A 511 15.19 4.16 12.35
C HIS A 511 16.02 3.52 11.24
N ALA A 512 16.74 4.32 10.47
CA ALA A 512 17.62 3.83 9.40
C ALA A 512 18.76 2.95 9.94
N ALA A 513 19.36 3.32 11.08
CA ALA A 513 20.40 2.54 11.75
C ALA A 513 19.85 1.22 12.31
N ALA A 514 18.62 1.21 12.83
CA ALA A 514 17.94 -0.02 13.24
C ALA A 514 17.67 -0.96 12.06
N ARG A 515 17.22 -0.42 10.92
CA ARG A 515 17.03 -1.18 9.67
C ARG A 515 18.33 -1.80 9.19
N LEU A 516 19.43 -1.05 9.19
CA LEU A 516 20.76 -1.58 8.82
C LEU A 516 21.16 -2.82 9.64
N ARG A 517 20.85 -2.83 10.93
CA ARG A 517 21.19 -3.94 11.81
C ARG A 517 20.30 -5.17 11.64
N ARG A 518 18.99 -4.98 11.36
CA ARG A 518 17.99 -6.06 11.39
C ARG A 518 17.64 -6.56 10.01
N HIS A 519 17.39 -5.65 9.07
CA HIS A 519 16.88 -5.94 7.72
C HIS A 519 17.55 -5.04 6.68
N PRO A 520 18.87 -5.21 6.44
CA PRO A 520 19.63 -4.34 5.53
C PRO A 520 19.15 -4.43 4.07
N ARG A 521 18.38 -5.48 3.73
CA ARG A 521 17.80 -5.69 2.41
C ARG A 521 16.29 -5.37 2.33
N ALA A 522 15.69 -4.78 3.38
CA ALA A 522 14.31 -4.31 3.33
C ALA A 522 14.12 -3.31 2.18
N LEU A 523 12.97 -3.34 1.51
CA LEU A 523 12.66 -2.37 0.47
C LEU A 523 12.38 -0.99 1.09
N LEU A 524 12.63 0.05 0.32
CA LEU A 524 12.35 1.44 0.67
C LEU A 524 11.42 2.01 -0.40
N ALA A 525 10.14 2.19 -0.08
CA ALA A 525 9.17 2.75 -1.01
C ALA A 525 8.95 4.25 -0.76
N LEU A 526 8.68 5.01 -1.83
CA LEU A 526 8.10 6.36 -1.76
C LEU A 526 6.69 6.39 -2.35
N ALA A 527 6.36 5.44 -3.20
CA ALA A 527 5.05 5.23 -3.79
C ALA A 527 4.86 3.73 -4.06
N THR A 528 3.60 3.30 -4.08
CA THR A 528 3.19 1.92 -4.39
C THR A 528 1.88 1.95 -5.16
N HIS A 529 1.34 0.81 -5.52
CA HIS A 529 0.01 0.70 -6.13
C HIS A 529 -1.15 0.97 -5.15
N ASP A 530 -0.87 1.07 -3.83
CA ASP A 530 -1.87 1.25 -2.75
C ASP A 530 -1.78 2.61 -2.05
N HIS A 531 -0.80 3.45 -2.40
CA HIS A 531 -0.69 4.77 -1.80
C HIS A 531 -1.94 5.61 -2.04
N LYS A 532 -2.27 6.47 -1.09
CA LYS A 532 -3.44 7.36 -1.20
C LYS A 532 -3.13 8.62 -2.02
N ARG A 533 -1.85 9.00 -2.14
CA ARG A 533 -1.34 10.13 -2.95
C ARG A 533 0.08 9.88 -3.40
N GLY A 534 0.41 10.28 -4.62
CA GLY A 534 1.75 10.20 -5.18
C GLY A 534 2.82 10.85 -4.31
N ALA A 535 4.05 10.41 -4.46
CA ALA A 535 5.16 10.86 -3.63
C ALA A 535 5.35 12.39 -3.67
N ASP A 536 5.23 12.99 -4.85
CA ASP A 536 5.43 14.44 -5.03
C ASP A 536 4.18 15.25 -4.66
N SER A 537 2.99 14.66 -4.72
CA SER A 537 1.76 15.22 -4.13
C SER A 537 1.91 15.39 -2.63
N ARG A 538 2.41 14.35 -1.93
CA ARG A 538 2.67 14.43 -0.47
C ARG A 538 3.79 15.43 -0.16
N ALA A 539 4.87 15.42 -0.94
CA ALA A 539 6.00 16.34 -0.80
C ALA A 539 5.57 17.82 -0.94
N ARG A 540 4.67 18.11 -1.88
CA ARG A 540 4.08 19.44 -2.07
C ARG A 540 3.18 19.84 -0.90
N LEU A 541 2.29 18.95 -0.46
CA LEU A 541 1.42 19.24 0.70
C LEU A 541 2.21 19.43 1.99
N ALA A 542 3.36 18.76 2.16
CA ALA A 542 4.22 18.95 3.32
C ALA A 542 4.69 20.41 3.48
N VAL A 543 4.84 21.15 2.37
CA VAL A 543 5.18 22.58 2.38
C VAL A 543 4.17 23.43 3.17
N LEU A 544 2.88 23.02 3.21
CA LEU A 544 1.84 23.72 3.97
C LEU A 544 2.15 23.81 5.46
N SER A 545 2.96 22.88 5.98
CA SER A 545 3.45 22.93 7.37
C SER A 545 4.45 24.06 7.61
N THR A 546 5.08 24.60 6.56
CA THR A 546 6.06 25.70 6.66
C THR A 546 5.45 27.06 6.33
N CYS A 547 4.18 27.11 5.88
CA CYS A 547 3.45 28.31 5.52
C CYS A 547 1.98 28.28 5.97
N THR A 548 1.75 27.95 7.25
CA THR A 548 0.41 27.67 7.79
C THR A 548 -0.53 28.87 7.76
N PHE A 549 -0.03 30.10 7.93
CA PHE A 549 -0.84 31.31 7.88
C PHE A 549 -1.30 31.60 6.46
N GLU A 550 -0.39 31.54 5.51
CA GLU A 550 -0.68 31.76 4.09
C GLU A 550 -1.67 30.73 3.56
N TRP A 551 -1.53 29.45 3.98
CA TRP A 551 -2.45 28.39 3.66
C TRP A 551 -3.87 28.68 4.18
N ARG A 552 -3.99 29.00 5.47
CA ARG A 552 -5.27 29.36 6.09
C ARG A 552 -5.94 30.51 5.35
N ASP A 553 -5.18 31.58 5.07
CA ASP A 553 -5.70 32.80 4.46
C ASP A 553 -6.07 32.54 2.98
N ALA A 554 -5.36 31.68 2.26
CA ALA A 554 -5.70 31.28 0.91
C ALA A 554 -7.05 30.54 0.87
N VAL A 555 -7.26 29.52 1.72
CA VAL A 555 -8.53 28.79 1.79
C VAL A 555 -9.70 29.72 2.13
N ARG A 556 -9.52 30.62 3.12
CA ARG A 556 -10.54 31.60 3.48
C ARG A 556 -10.85 32.58 2.35
N ARG A 557 -9.83 32.98 1.60
CA ARG A 557 -10.00 33.85 0.42
C ARG A 557 -10.77 33.13 -0.67
N TRP A 558 -10.43 31.92 -1.02
CA TRP A 558 -11.11 31.11 -2.06
C TRP A 558 -12.58 30.89 -1.69
N ASN A 559 -12.90 30.52 -0.46
CA ASN A 559 -14.28 30.33 -0.02
C ASN A 559 -15.08 31.64 -0.12
N ARG A 560 -14.49 32.81 0.24
CA ARG A 560 -15.17 34.12 0.06
C ARG A 560 -15.39 34.44 -1.42
N MET A 561 -14.44 34.15 -2.29
CA MET A 561 -14.58 34.36 -3.73
C MET A 561 -15.70 33.49 -4.32
N LEU A 562 -15.79 32.23 -3.91
CA LEU A 562 -16.89 31.33 -4.31
C LEU A 562 -18.26 31.84 -3.86
N THR A 563 -18.36 32.30 -2.62
CA THR A 563 -19.62 32.91 -2.09
C THR A 563 -20.02 34.15 -2.90
N ARG A 564 -19.06 35.03 -3.24
CA ARG A 564 -19.33 36.22 -4.07
C ARG A 564 -19.71 35.88 -5.51
N ALA A 565 -19.19 34.78 -6.05
CA ALA A 565 -19.55 34.29 -7.38
C ALA A 565 -20.89 33.49 -7.39
N GLY A 566 -21.57 33.38 -6.25
CA GLY A 566 -22.82 32.62 -6.14
C GLY A 566 -22.67 31.10 -6.31
N ALA A 567 -21.45 30.58 -6.17
CA ALA A 567 -21.13 29.18 -6.38
C ALA A 567 -20.42 28.55 -5.14
N PRO A 568 -21.05 28.60 -3.94
CA PRO A 568 -20.46 27.97 -2.77
C PRO A 568 -20.24 26.46 -3.00
N MET A 569 -19.19 25.90 -2.39
CA MET A 569 -18.90 24.48 -2.53
C MET A 569 -20.02 23.65 -1.87
N PRO A 570 -20.64 22.65 -2.59
CA PRO A 570 -21.77 21.88 -2.10
C PRO A 570 -21.33 20.70 -1.21
N LEU A 571 -20.43 20.95 -0.27
CA LEU A 571 -19.87 19.96 0.65
C LEU A 571 -19.82 20.52 2.07
N PRO A 572 -19.90 19.68 3.11
CA PRO A 572 -19.57 20.10 4.47
C PRO A 572 -18.15 20.68 4.55
N GLY A 573 -17.92 21.58 5.51
CA GLY A 573 -16.66 22.33 5.56
C GLY A 573 -15.40 21.49 5.67
N ALA A 574 -15.47 20.37 6.37
CA ALA A 574 -14.35 19.45 6.51
C ALA A 574 -13.98 18.78 5.18
N GLU A 575 -14.96 18.28 4.43
CA GLU A 575 -14.81 17.66 3.11
C GLU A 575 -14.38 18.70 2.07
N ALA A 576 -14.93 19.92 2.15
CA ALA A 576 -14.50 21.05 1.33
C ALA A 576 -13.01 21.40 1.56
N TYR A 577 -12.56 21.38 2.81
CA TYR A 577 -11.16 21.59 3.16
C TYR A 577 -10.24 20.48 2.62
N ALA A 578 -10.71 19.24 2.65
CA ALA A 578 -9.98 18.12 2.04
C ALA A 578 -9.86 18.27 0.53
N LEU A 579 -10.94 18.71 -0.15
CA LEU A 579 -10.93 18.94 -1.60
C LEU A 579 -9.93 20.06 -1.98
N TRP A 580 -9.83 21.16 -1.23
CA TRP A 580 -8.81 22.18 -1.46
C TRP A 580 -7.38 21.60 -1.38
N GLN A 581 -7.11 20.75 -0.39
CA GLN A 581 -5.80 20.08 -0.28
C GLN A 581 -5.55 19.13 -1.46
N ALA A 582 -6.54 18.36 -1.88
CA ALA A 582 -6.42 17.44 -3.02
C ALA A 582 -6.15 18.19 -4.34
N LEU A 583 -6.85 19.32 -4.57
CA LEU A 583 -6.60 20.19 -5.72
C LEU A 583 -5.16 20.74 -5.71
N VAL A 584 -4.69 21.25 -4.57
CA VAL A 584 -3.29 21.71 -4.42
C VAL A 584 -2.31 20.59 -4.66
N ALA A 585 -2.57 19.39 -4.15
CA ALA A 585 -1.70 18.22 -4.29
C ALA A 585 -1.53 17.77 -5.74
N ALA A 586 -2.65 17.66 -6.47
CA ALA A 586 -2.70 17.10 -7.82
C ALA A 586 -2.49 18.14 -8.94
N TRP A 587 -2.49 19.44 -8.62
CA TRP A 587 -2.34 20.50 -9.62
C TRP A 587 -1.04 20.34 -10.42
N PRO A 588 -1.05 20.49 -11.76
CA PRO A 588 0.14 20.26 -12.57
C PRO A 588 1.32 21.16 -12.16
N MET A 589 2.55 20.69 -12.44
CA MET A 589 3.78 21.46 -12.14
C MET A 589 3.92 22.70 -13.03
N HIS A 590 3.34 22.67 -14.20
CA HIS A 590 3.32 23.77 -15.17
C HIS A 590 2.02 23.73 -16.00
N GLY A 591 1.61 24.86 -16.52
CA GLY A 591 0.44 25.00 -17.38
C GLY A 591 -0.91 24.89 -16.64
N ALA A 592 -1.98 24.85 -17.41
CA ALA A 592 -3.32 24.58 -16.92
C ALA A 592 -3.56 23.08 -16.73
N PRO A 593 -4.51 22.66 -15.88
CA PRO A 593 -4.94 21.26 -15.80
C PRO A 593 -5.37 20.71 -17.16
N GLY A 594 -4.94 19.47 -17.46
CA GLY A 594 -5.35 18.77 -18.68
C GLY A 594 -6.82 18.34 -18.67
N ALA A 595 -7.32 17.89 -19.79
CA ALA A 595 -8.74 17.53 -19.98
C ALA A 595 -9.20 16.39 -19.04
N ASP A 596 -8.29 15.50 -18.64
CA ASP A 596 -8.55 14.38 -17.73
C ASP A 596 -8.60 14.80 -16.24
N PHE A 597 -8.11 15.99 -15.91
CA PHE A 597 -7.93 16.43 -14.51
C PHE A 597 -9.25 16.48 -13.74
N ALA A 598 -10.32 16.99 -14.37
CA ALA A 598 -11.63 17.06 -13.75
C ALA A 598 -12.16 15.68 -13.39
N SER A 599 -12.10 14.72 -14.32
CA SER A 599 -12.59 13.35 -14.11
C SER A 599 -11.78 12.62 -13.01
N ARG A 600 -10.47 12.80 -12.96
CA ARG A 600 -9.61 12.27 -11.89
C ARG A 600 -9.99 12.81 -10.52
N MET A 601 -10.22 14.11 -10.43
CA MET A 601 -10.64 14.76 -9.18
C MET A 601 -12.03 14.31 -8.74
N VAL A 602 -12.97 14.12 -9.67
CA VAL A 602 -14.32 13.59 -9.38
C VAL A 602 -14.22 12.16 -8.86
N GLN A 603 -13.44 11.30 -9.49
CA GLN A 603 -13.23 9.92 -9.02
C GLN A 603 -12.65 9.89 -7.59
N TRP A 604 -11.62 10.70 -7.33
CA TRP A 604 -11.06 10.84 -5.99
C TRP A 604 -12.10 11.32 -4.97
N LEU A 605 -12.88 12.35 -5.33
CA LEU A 605 -13.87 12.94 -4.42
C LEU A 605 -14.98 11.94 -4.09
N THR A 606 -15.54 11.26 -5.09
CA THR A 606 -16.56 10.21 -4.89
C THR A 606 -16.04 9.13 -3.95
N LYS A 607 -14.83 8.63 -4.20
CA LYS A 607 -14.18 7.65 -3.32
C LYS A 607 -14.00 8.21 -1.91
N ALA A 608 -13.52 9.44 -1.77
CA ALA A 608 -13.29 10.05 -0.46
C ALA A 608 -14.59 10.22 0.35
N LEU A 609 -15.68 10.62 -0.29
CA LEU A 609 -16.99 10.74 0.36
C LEU A 609 -17.52 9.36 0.81
N ARG A 610 -17.41 8.34 -0.06
CA ARG A 610 -17.90 7.00 0.23
C ARG A 610 -17.08 6.28 1.30
N GLU A 611 -15.75 6.40 1.28
CA GLU A 611 -14.86 5.85 2.32
C GLU A 611 -15.01 6.57 3.66
N GLY A 612 -15.25 7.87 3.65
CA GLY A 612 -15.53 8.65 4.87
C GLY A 612 -16.79 8.19 5.60
N LYS A 613 -17.79 7.66 4.89
CA LYS A 613 -19.05 7.13 5.44
C LYS A 613 -19.79 8.13 6.33
N ARG A 614 -19.72 9.43 5.97
CA ARG A 614 -20.34 10.56 6.68
C ARG A 614 -21.37 11.29 5.81
N VAL A 615 -21.04 11.53 4.56
CA VAL A 615 -21.86 12.21 3.56
C VAL A 615 -22.47 11.19 2.62
N SER A 616 -21.67 10.23 2.18
CA SER A 616 -22.05 9.12 1.31
C SER A 616 -21.36 7.85 1.76
N SER A 617 -21.74 6.69 1.25
CA SER A 617 -21.07 5.42 1.53
C SER A 617 -21.18 4.46 0.33
N TRP A 618 -20.34 3.41 0.31
CA TRP A 618 -20.45 2.37 -0.71
C TRP A 618 -21.79 1.59 -0.61
N SER A 619 -22.27 1.38 0.61
CA SER A 619 -23.53 0.64 0.86
C SER A 619 -24.78 1.49 0.69
N ASP A 620 -24.69 2.79 0.82
CA ASP A 620 -25.80 3.73 0.70
C ASP A 620 -25.30 5.06 0.11
N PRO A 621 -25.09 5.12 -1.23
CA PRO A 621 -24.57 6.31 -1.89
C PRO A 621 -25.57 7.47 -1.89
N ASP A 622 -25.15 8.65 -1.46
CA ASP A 622 -25.89 9.90 -1.72
C ASP A 622 -25.50 10.46 -3.09
N VAL A 623 -26.13 9.92 -4.13
CA VAL A 623 -25.86 10.25 -5.53
C VAL A 623 -26.08 11.74 -5.79
N ALA A 624 -27.07 12.37 -5.14
CA ALA A 624 -27.39 13.77 -5.36
C ALA A 624 -26.24 14.70 -4.90
N VAL A 625 -25.66 14.42 -3.73
CA VAL A 625 -24.50 15.18 -3.22
C VAL A 625 -23.25 14.89 -4.07
N GLU A 626 -23.01 13.63 -4.47
CA GLU A 626 -21.89 13.25 -5.32
C GLU A 626 -21.95 13.97 -6.68
N GLU A 627 -23.11 13.99 -7.33
CA GLU A 627 -23.34 14.68 -8.62
C GLU A 627 -23.20 16.20 -8.49
N ALA A 628 -23.78 16.80 -7.46
CA ALA A 628 -23.65 18.23 -7.21
C ALA A 628 -22.18 18.64 -7.02
N ALA A 629 -21.41 17.85 -6.26
CA ALA A 629 -20.00 18.09 -6.04
C ALA A 629 -19.16 17.89 -7.33
N ALA A 630 -19.50 16.92 -8.16
CA ALA A 630 -18.88 16.69 -9.45
C ALA A 630 -19.15 17.85 -10.44
N GLN A 631 -20.39 18.31 -10.55
CA GLN A 631 -20.78 19.45 -11.37
C GLN A 631 -20.08 20.74 -10.92
N TRP A 632 -20.02 20.96 -9.61
CA TRP A 632 -19.31 22.10 -9.05
C TRP A 632 -17.81 22.07 -9.41
N LEU A 633 -17.17 20.89 -9.35
CA LEU A 633 -15.75 20.73 -9.67
C LEU A 633 -15.48 21.02 -11.16
N HIS A 634 -16.33 20.54 -12.06
CA HIS A 634 -16.25 20.89 -13.49
C HIS A 634 -16.41 22.40 -13.69
N ALA A 635 -17.38 23.03 -13.01
CA ALA A 635 -17.57 24.47 -13.09
C ALA A 635 -16.35 25.25 -12.57
N LEU A 636 -15.70 24.80 -11.46
CA LEU A 636 -14.49 25.43 -10.97
C LEU A 636 -13.37 25.45 -12.03
N LEU A 637 -13.25 24.38 -12.80
CA LEU A 637 -12.18 24.24 -13.80
C LEU A 637 -12.46 24.95 -15.12
N ASP A 638 -13.73 25.05 -15.53
CA ASP A 638 -14.10 25.51 -16.87
C ASP A 638 -14.92 26.80 -16.92
N ALA A 639 -15.77 27.06 -15.91
CA ALA A 639 -16.70 28.18 -15.98
C ALA A 639 -15.99 29.54 -15.80
N ALA A 640 -16.37 30.51 -16.65
CA ALA A 640 -15.80 31.86 -16.63
C ALA A 640 -16.02 32.60 -15.30
N PRO A 641 -17.19 32.54 -14.61
CA PRO A 641 -17.38 33.20 -13.32
C PRO A 641 -16.42 32.73 -12.22
N LEU A 642 -15.89 31.51 -12.32
CA LEU A 642 -14.96 30.90 -11.35
C LEU A 642 -13.49 31.03 -11.77
N GLN A 643 -13.18 31.63 -12.92
CA GLN A 643 -11.81 31.90 -13.36
C GLN A 643 -10.97 32.60 -12.30
N PRO A 644 -11.45 33.65 -11.57
CA PRO A 644 -10.62 34.31 -10.54
C PRO A 644 -10.24 33.38 -9.38
N VAL A 645 -11.11 32.41 -9.02
CA VAL A 645 -10.81 31.41 -7.98
C VAL A 645 -9.74 30.44 -8.48
N ARG A 646 -9.90 29.96 -9.72
CA ARG A 646 -8.93 29.06 -10.38
C ARG A 646 -7.54 29.70 -10.50
N GLU A 647 -7.47 30.96 -10.89
CA GLU A 647 -6.22 31.73 -10.99
C GLU A 647 -5.57 31.95 -9.61
N ALA A 648 -6.37 32.24 -8.57
CA ALA A 648 -5.87 32.38 -7.23
C ALA A 648 -5.32 31.05 -6.67
N LEU A 649 -5.95 29.93 -6.99
CA LEU A 649 -5.46 28.58 -6.66
C LEU A 649 -4.14 28.29 -7.41
N ALA A 650 -4.11 28.51 -8.72
CA ALA A 650 -2.91 28.31 -9.55
C ALA A 650 -1.73 29.15 -9.05
N THR A 651 -1.97 30.42 -8.70
CA THR A 651 -0.95 31.33 -8.13
C THR A 651 -0.39 30.77 -6.81
N PHE A 652 -1.25 30.30 -5.91
CA PHE A 652 -0.81 29.69 -4.66
C PHE A 652 0.02 28.44 -4.90
N VAL A 653 -0.42 27.54 -5.79
CA VAL A 653 0.32 26.32 -6.15
C VAL A 653 1.67 26.67 -6.77
N ALA A 654 1.72 27.62 -7.70
CA ALA A 654 2.98 28.05 -8.34
C ALA A 654 4.00 28.56 -7.31
N ARG A 655 3.53 29.25 -6.25
CA ARG A 655 4.38 29.73 -5.16
C ARG A 655 4.99 28.62 -4.30
N ILE A 656 4.25 27.52 -4.02
CA ILE A 656 4.74 26.44 -3.16
C ILE A 656 5.40 25.32 -3.95
N ALA A 657 5.22 25.25 -5.26
CA ALA A 657 5.70 24.15 -6.11
C ALA A 657 7.23 23.96 -6.07
N PRO A 658 8.07 25.02 -6.12
CA PRO A 658 9.52 24.86 -6.01
C PRO A 658 9.94 24.20 -4.69
N ALA A 659 9.35 24.61 -3.57
CA ALA A 659 9.61 23.99 -2.27
C ALA A 659 9.13 22.53 -2.22
N GLY A 660 7.99 22.24 -2.85
CA GLY A 660 7.50 20.87 -3.02
C GLY A 660 8.43 19.98 -3.85
N ALA A 661 8.98 20.53 -4.93
CA ALA A 661 9.96 19.84 -5.75
C ALA A 661 11.27 19.56 -4.97
N CYS A 662 11.75 20.52 -4.17
CA CYS A 662 12.89 20.30 -3.27
C CYS A 662 12.61 19.14 -2.29
N ASN A 663 11.41 19.05 -1.72
CA ASN A 663 10.99 17.93 -0.88
C ASN A 663 10.98 16.61 -1.66
N GLY A 664 10.50 16.61 -2.92
CA GLY A 664 10.51 15.46 -3.81
C GLY A 664 11.94 14.94 -4.07
N LEU A 665 12.87 15.84 -4.36
CA LEU A 665 14.29 15.49 -4.53
C LEU A 665 14.94 15.00 -3.24
N ALA A 666 14.63 15.64 -2.10
CA ALA A 666 15.15 15.23 -0.79
C ALA A 666 14.72 13.83 -0.39
N GLN A 667 13.42 13.48 -0.51
CA GLN A 667 12.95 12.11 -0.20
C GLN A 667 13.52 11.06 -1.14
N LEU A 668 13.70 11.36 -2.45
CA LEU A 668 14.35 10.47 -3.41
C LEU A 668 15.83 10.24 -3.03
N CYS A 669 16.55 11.29 -2.65
CA CYS A 669 17.91 11.18 -2.15
C CYS A 669 18.00 10.30 -0.91
N LEU A 670 17.12 10.51 0.08
CA LEU A 670 17.05 9.70 1.30
C LEU A 670 16.76 8.23 1.00
N GLN A 671 15.82 7.94 0.08
CA GLN A 671 15.50 6.57 -0.34
C GLN A 671 16.71 5.82 -0.88
N HIS A 672 17.56 6.52 -1.65
CA HIS A 672 18.71 5.89 -2.32
C HIS A 672 19.98 5.90 -1.48
N CYS A 673 20.09 6.77 -0.46
CA CYS A 673 21.30 6.89 0.37
C CYS A 673 21.19 6.23 1.73
N LEU A 674 19.99 6.08 2.31
CA LEU A 674 19.78 5.39 3.57
C LEU A 674 19.86 3.85 3.40
N PRO A 675 20.12 3.10 4.50
CA PRO A 675 20.11 1.63 4.49
C PRO A 675 18.81 1.03 4.00
N GLY A 676 18.92 0.05 3.09
CA GLY A 676 17.82 -0.65 2.43
C GLY A 676 17.98 -0.66 0.91
N VAL A 677 17.02 -1.28 0.24
CA VAL A 677 16.92 -1.40 -1.23
C VAL A 677 15.84 -0.46 -1.73
N PRO A 678 16.16 0.60 -2.48
CA PRO A 678 15.14 1.49 -3.01
C PRO A 678 14.25 0.75 -4.01
N ASP A 679 12.95 0.93 -3.87
CA ASP A 679 11.92 0.46 -4.79
C ASP A 679 11.31 1.65 -5.53
N LEU A 680 11.54 1.69 -6.83
CA LEU A 680 10.96 2.68 -7.73
C LEU A 680 9.60 2.20 -8.20
N TYR A 681 8.55 2.88 -7.81
CA TYR A 681 7.23 2.63 -8.39
C TYR A 681 7.16 3.23 -9.81
N GLN A 682 6.55 2.50 -10.75
CA GLN A 682 6.44 2.90 -12.17
C GLN A 682 6.04 4.38 -12.33
N GLY A 683 6.75 5.11 -13.17
CA GLY A 683 6.52 6.53 -13.42
C GLY A 683 7.12 7.48 -12.37
N GLY A 684 7.68 6.95 -11.27
CA GLY A 684 8.28 7.73 -10.18
C GLY A 684 9.59 8.43 -10.54
N GLU A 685 10.13 8.21 -11.73
CA GLU A 685 11.31 8.90 -12.27
C GLU A 685 11.06 10.41 -12.51
N GLY A 686 9.81 10.77 -12.83
CA GLY A 686 9.34 12.15 -12.93
C GLY A 686 8.49 12.55 -11.71
N TRP A 687 7.77 13.69 -11.85
CA TRP A 687 6.87 14.15 -10.79
C TRP A 687 5.62 13.28 -10.71
N ASP A 688 5.44 12.60 -9.59
CA ASP A 688 4.26 11.78 -9.29
C ASP A 688 3.22 12.60 -8.53
N LEU A 689 2.22 13.11 -9.27
CA LEU A 689 1.07 13.84 -8.73
C LEU A 689 -0.21 13.01 -8.78
N SER A 690 -0.08 11.70 -8.70
CA SER A 690 -1.23 10.79 -8.66
C SER A 690 -2.03 10.92 -7.36
N LEU A 691 -3.28 10.51 -7.46
CA LEU A 691 -4.23 10.31 -6.36
C LEU A 691 -4.31 8.81 -6.03
N VAL A 692 -5.29 8.43 -5.22
CA VAL A 692 -5.54 7.01 -4.88
C VAL A 692 -5.97 6.20 -6.12
N ASP A 693 -5.88 4.88 -6.03
CA ASP A 693 -6.35 3.97 -7.09
C ASP A 693 -7.77 4.33 -7.60
N PRO A 694 -8.02 4.21 -8.91
CA PRO A 694 -7.14 3.69 -9.95
C PRO A 694 -6.13 4.71 -10.53
N ASP A 695 -6.12 5.97 -10.07
CA ASP A 695 -5.30 7.06 -10.63
C ASP A 695 -3.78 6.79 -10.51
N ASN A 696 -3.35 6.12 -9.45
CA ASN A 696 -1.95 5.72 -9.23
C ASN A 696 -1.48 4.55 -10.11
N ARG A 697 -2.34 3.98 -10.96
CA ARG A 697 -2.05 2.87 -11.88
C ARG A 697 -2.15 3.28 -13.36
N ARG A 698 -2.13 4.58 -13.63
CA ARG A 698 -2.18 5.12 -15.01
C ARG A 698 -0.95 4.70 -15.82
N ALA A 699 -1.12 4.69 -17.14
CA ALA A 699 -0.04 4.40 -18.08
C ALA A 699 1.15 5.35 -17.88
N VAL A 700 2.35 4.80 -17.98
CA VAL A 700 3.61 5.56 -17.91
C VAL A 700 3.99 6.06 -19.30
N ASP A 701 4.33 7.36 -19.41
CA ASP A 701 4.88 7.95 -20.63
C ASP A 701 6.37 7.58 -20.75
N TYR A 702 6.67 6.38 -21.25
CA TYR A 702 8.04 5.92 -21.46
C TYR A 702 8.84 6.74 -22.48
N PRO A 703 8.25 7.23 -23.58
CA PRO A 703 8.96 8.15 -24.50
C PRO A 703 9.59 9.37 -23.80
N ALA A 704 8.82 10.04 -22.92
CA ALA A 704 9.34 11.18 -22.15
C ALA A 704 10.51 10.75 -21.22
N ARG A 705 10.38 9.59 -20.53
CA ARG A 705 11.42 9.08 -19.63
C ARG A 705 12.68 8.69 -20.38
N GLN A 706 12.56 8.08 -21.54
CA GLN A 706 13.68 7.77 -22.42
C GLN A 706 14.37 9.04 -22.96
N ALA A 707 13.60 10.13 -23.19
CA ALA A 707 14.16 11.43 -23.55
C ALA A 707 15.02 12.01 -22.42
N TRP A 708 14.58 11.91 -21.15
CA TRP A 708 15.37 12.36 -20.00
C TRP A 708 16.68 11.59 -19.83
N LEU A 709 16.73 10.30 -20.17
CA LEU A 709 18.01 9.54 -20.15
C LEU A 709 19.03 10.04 -21.19
N ARG A 710 18.54 10.62 -22.28
CA ARG A 710 19.37 11.20 -23.36
C ARG A 710 19.69 12.67 -23.13
N ASP A 711 19.07 13.30 -22.11
CA ASP A 711 19.27 14.69 -21.78
C ASP A 711 20.72 14.93 -21.30
N THR A 712 21.38 15.90 -21.85
CA THR A 712 22.77 16.28 -21.55
C THR A 712 22.87 17.51 -20.66
N ARG A 713 21.73 18.10 -20.24
CA ARG A 713 21.73 19.22 -19.29
C ARG A 713 22.39 18.80 -17.97
N GLY A 714 23.28 19.65 -17.45
CA GLY A 714 23.86 19.46 -16.13
C GLY A 714 22.95 19.93 -15.00
N TRP A 715 23.30 19.56 -13.77
CA TRP A 715 22.54 19.90 -12.58
C TRP A 715 22.15 21.39 -12.46
N PRO A 716 23.05 22.39 -12.72
CA PRO A 716 22.67 23.80 -12.63
C PRO A 716 21.54 24.20 -13.59
N ALA A 717 21.58 23.70 -14.83
CA ALA A 717 20.55 23.98 -15.82
C ALA A 717 19.21 23.32 -15.46
N LEU A 718 19.25 22.12 -14.87
CA LEU A 718 18.07 21.40 -14.41
C LEU A 718 17.42 22.05 -13.16
N LEU A 719 18.18 22.77 -12.34
CA LEU A 719 17.62 23.56 -11.23
C LEU A 719 16.76 24.74 -11.73
N GLU A 720 17.09 25.29 -12.91
CA GLU A 720 16.27 26.31 -13.56
C GLU A 720 15.03 25.73 -14.23
N ASP A 721 15.22 24.66 -15.00
CA ASP A 721 14.16 24.00 -15.80
C ASP A 721 13.75 22.65 -15.20
N TRP A 722 13.25 22.69 -13.97
CA TRP A 722 12.92 21.50 -13.18
C TRP A 722 11.50 20.94 -13.40
N ARG A 723 10.61 21.75 -14.01
CA ARG A 723 9.16 21.47 -14.03
C ARG A 723 8.80 20.26 -14.89
N ASP A 724 9.58 19.97 -15.89
CA ASP A 724 9.39 18.80 -16.78
C ASP A 724 9.63 17.45 -16.08
N GLY A 725 10.37 17.44 -14.95
CA GLY A 725 10.73 16.23 -14.21
C GLY A 725 12.11 15.67 -14.54
N GLY A 726 12.79 16.18 -15.55
CA GLY A 726 14.12 15.73 -15.96
C GLY A 726 15.17 15.79 -14.84
N ILE A 727 15.06 16.78 -13.96
CA ILE A 727 15.94 16.91 -12.77
C ILE A 727 15.83 15.71 -11.83
N LYS A 728 14.62 15.17 -11.64
CA LYS A 728 14.39 14.02 -10.77
C LYS A 728 14.96 12.74 -11.40
N ALA A 729 14.77 12.56 -12.71
CA ALA A 729 15.36 11.46 -13.45
C ALA A 729 16.91 11.53 -13.46
N PHE A 730 17.48 12.73 -13.58
CA PHE A 730 18.93 12.95 -13.48
C PHE A 730 19.46 12.51 -12.09
N LEU A 731 18.84 13.00 -11.01
CA LEU A 731 19.23 12.63 -9.63
C LEU A 731 19.14 11.12 -9.43
N LEU A 732 18.04 10.50 -9.85
CA LEU A 732 17.84 9.06 -9.75
C LEU A 732 18.95 8.28 -10.47
N ARG A 733 19.28 8.66 -11.69
CA ARG A 733 20.36 8.03 -12.46
C ARG A 733 21.72 8.14 -11.76
N GLN A 734 22.08 9.32 -11.22
CA GLN A 734 23.34 9.50 -10.49
C GLN A 734 23.42 8.60 -9.25
N LEU A 735 22.31 8.50 -8.51
CA LEU A 735 22.22 7.67 -7.31
C LEU A 735 22.28 6.17 -7.63
N LEU A 736 21.58 5.71 -8.64
CA LEU A 736 21.60 4.31 -9.07
C LEU A 736 22.97 3.90 -9.62
N GLU A 737 23.63 4.78 -10.37
CA GLU A 737 24.98 4.54 -10.84
C GLU A 737 25.99 4.48 -9.68
N CYS A 738 25.86 5.37 -8.68
CA CYS A 738 26.67 5.33 -7.47
C CYS A 738 26.47 4.01 -6.71
N ARG A 739 25.23 3.55 -6.55
CA ARG A 739 24.90 2.24 -5.93
C ARG A 739 25.46 1.06 -6.73
N ARG A 740 25.50 1.15 -8.06
CA ARG A 740 26.06 0.13 -8.93
C ARG A 740 27.58 0.03 -8.78
N ARG A 741 28.27 1.18 -8.66
CA ARG A 741 29.74 1.23 -8.49
C ARG A 741 30.19 0.84 -7.08
N HIS A 742 29.40 1.15 -6.06
CA HIS A 742 29.76 0.96 -4.65
C HIS A 742 28.75 0.12 -3.86
N PRO A 743 28.40 -1.10 -4.31
CA PRO A 743 27.28 -1.88 -3.71
C PRO A 743 27.48 -2.17 -2.23
N HIS A 744 28.71 -2.45 -1.78
CA HIS A 744 29.01 -2.74 -0.38
C HIS A 744 28.87 -1.51 0.52
N LEU A 745 29.13 -0.30 0.02
CA LEU A 745 28.90 0.94 0.75
C LEU A 745 27.41 1.12 1.12
N PHE A 746 26.51 0.77 0.18
CA PHE A 746 25.07 0.90 0.39
C PHE A 746 24.47 -0.25 1.19
N LEU A 747 24.98 -1.47 1.05
CA LEU A 747 24.47 -2.64 1.76
C LEU A 747 25.01 -2.76 3.20
N HIS A 748 26.32 -2.53 3.39
CA HIS A 748 27.03 -2.79 4.64
C HIS A 748 27.60 -1.52 5.31
N GLY A 749 27.63 -0.40 4.58
CA GLY A 749 28.25 0.83 5.09
C GLY A 749 27.58 1.32 6.38
N GLN A 750 28.41 1.65 7.37
CA GLN A 750 27.97 2.25 8.62
C GLN A 750 27.30 3.60 8.37
N LEU A 751 26.19 3.84 9.04
CA LEU A 751 25.50 5.13 9.01
C LEU A 751 25.93 5.97 10.22
N GLN A 752 26.44 7.15 9.97
CA GLN A 752 26.85 8.09 11.02
C GLN A 752 26.10 9.42 10.83
N PRO A 753 25.22 9.80 11.77
CA PRO A 753 24.64 11.14 11.80
C PRO A 753 25.71 12.21 11.98
N LEU A 754 25.55 13.32 11.28
CA LEU A 754 26.36 14.52 11.52
C LEU A 754 25.56 15.49 12.40
N SER A 755 26.26 16.19 13.31
CA SER A 755 25.63 17.12 14.25
C SER A 755 24.94 18.26 13.50
N ALA A 756 23.66 18.44 13.78
CA ALA A 756 22.84 19.55 13.33
C ALA A 756 22.17 20.20 14.54
N PRO A 757 21.94 21.52 14.56
CA PRO A 757 21.10 22.16 15.55
C PRO A 757 19.71 21.48 15.60
N ALA A 758 19.10 21.43 16.78
CA ALA A 758 17.75 20.94 16.94
C ALA A 758 16.77 21.70 15.99
N ARG A 759 15.85 20.98 15.37
CA ARG A 759 14.87 21.50 14.40
C ARG A 759 15.45 22.12 13.13
N SER A 760 16.67 21.74 12.76
CA SER A 760 17.27 22.18 11.51
C SER A 760 16.39 21.81 10.31
N PRO A 761 16.26 22.66 9.27
CA PRO A 761 15.56 22.32 8.05
C PRO A 761 16.37 21.38 7.15
N TRP A 762 17.58 21.01 7.54
CA TRP A 762 18.45 20.11 6.80
C TRP A 762 18.88 18.91 7.65
N LEU A 763 19.21 17.83 6.97
CA LEU A 763 19.69 16.58 7.53
C LEU A 763 21.01 16.23 6.85
N ALA A 764 22.02 15.86 7.64
CA ALA A 764 23.33 15.44 7.13
C ALA A 764 23.77 14.13 7.79
N PHE A 765 24.35 13.23 7.01
CA PHE A 765 24.91 11.97 7.49
C PHE A 765 26.00 11.46 6.54
N THR A 766 26.85 10.56 7.06
CA THR A 766 27.77 9.79 6.21
C THR A 766 27.41 8.31 6.18
N ARG A 767 27.75 7.67 5.06
CA ARG A 767 27.86 6.22 4.91
C ARG A 767 29.32 5.87 4.73
N ARG A 768 29.81 4.89 5.47
CA ARG A 768 31.24 4.50 5.41
C ARG A 768 31.38 2.98 5.33
N HIS A 769 32.14 2.53 4.34
CA HIS A 769 32.54 1.13 4.21
C HIS A 769 34.02 1.08 3.80
N GLN A 770 34.89 0.55 4.67
CA GLN A 770 36.34 0.59 4.47
C GLN A 770 36.83 2.02 4.21
N ALA A 771 37.51 2.26 3.08
CA ALA A 771 38.01 3.57 2.68
C ALA A 771 36.94 4.44 2.00
N GLN A 772 35.81 3.85 1.58
CA GLN A 772 34.76 4.58 0.87
C GLN A 772 33.86 5.35 1.82
N VAL A 773 33.60 6.60 1.50
CA VAL A 773 32.76 7.51 2.31
C VAL A 773 31.83 8.29 1.39
N LEU A 774 30.54 8.21 1.66
CA LEU A 774 29.50 9.03 1.07
C LEU A 774 29.00 10.02 2.13
N LEU A 775 29.00 11.31 1.82
CA LEU A 775 28.37 12.37 2.61
C LEU A 775 27.10 12.81 1.89
N VAL A 776 26.00 12.88 2.62
CA VAL A 776 24.70 13.31 2.12
C VAL A 776 24.21 14.47 2.96
N ILE A 777 23.76 15.53 2.29
CA ILE A 777 23.10 16.68 2.89
C ILE A 777 21.81 16.92 2.10
N VAL A 778 20.66 16.90 2.76
CA VAL A 778 19.35 17.20 2.18
C VAL A 778 18.65 18.28 3.00
N ARG A 779 17.83 19.09 2.32
CA ARG A 779 17.10 20.16 2.97
C ARG A 779 15.60 20.02 2.74
N ARG A 780 14.82 20.31 3.78
CA ARG A 780 13.37 20.47 3.70
C ARG A 780 13.02 21.76 2.98
N GLY A 781 12.16 21.69 1.99
CA GLY A 781 11.71 22.84 1.22
C GLY A 781 10.73 23.72 2.00
N SER A 782 10.89 25.03 1.88
CA SER A 782 9.91 26.03 2.33
C SER A 782 9.89 27.19 1.34
N PRO A 783 8.78 27.95 1.22
CA PRO A 783 8.72 29.10 0.31
C PRO A 783 9.75 30.20 0.64
N ALA A 784 10.14 30.31 1.92
CA ALA A 784 11.19 31.24 2.33
C ALA A 784 12.59 30.78 1.90
N ALA A 785 12.81 29.46 1.87
CA ALA A 785 14.08 28.86 1.48
C ALA A 785 14.28 28.77 -0.03
N VAL A 786 13.18 28.77 -0.81
CA VAL A 786 13.18 28.75 -2.28
C VAL A 786 12.19 29.79 -2.77
N PRO A 787 12.58 31.08 -2.73
CA PRO A 787 11.65 32.18 -2.96
C PRO A 787 11.35 32.44 -4.45
N GLY A 788 12.19 31.87 -5.35
CA GLY A 788 12.11 32.09 -6.80
C GLY A 788 11.40 30.99 -7.58
N PRO A 789 11.29 31.15 -8.90
CA PRO A 789 10.70 30.15 -9.78
C PRO A 789 11.62 28.95 -10.06
N SER A 790 12.92 29.05 -9.82
CA SER A 790 13.93 27.98 -9.91
C SER A 790 14.05 27.23 -8.58
N LEU A 791 14.81 26.14 -8.57
CA LEU A 791 15.09 25.38 -7.33
C LEU A 791 16.32 25.89 -6.58
N HIS A 792 16.89 27.02 -7.00
CA HIS A 792 18.02 27.61 -6.28
C HIS A 792 17.58 28.08 -4.90
N ALA A 793 18.34 27.66 -3.88
CA ALA A 793 18.15 28.11 -2.52
C ALA A 793 18.51 29.60 -2.36
N ALA A 794 17.88 30.27 -1.44
CA ALA A 794 18.33 31.57 -0.96
C ALA A 794 19.79 31.47 -0.46
N HIS A 795 20.62 32.45 -0.81
CA HIS A 795 22.08 32.43 -0.56
C HIS A 795 22.47 32.31 0.92
N ASP A 796 21.62 32.77 1.83
CA ASP A 796 21.83 32.82 3.27
C ASP A 796 21.39 31.55 4.02
N VAL A 797 20.74 30.61 3.36
CA VAL A 797 20.22 29.40 4.00
C VAL A 797 21.34 28.40 4.27
N GLY A 798 21.71 28.28 5.55
CA GLY A 798 22.75 27.39 6.03
C GLY A 798 24.15 28.05 6.11
N THR A 799 24.31 29.31 5.70
CA THR A 799 25.54 30.08 5.95
C THR A 799 25.76 30.30 7.45
N GLY A 800 27.01 30.12 7.89
CA GLY A 800 27.38 30.21 9.30
C GLY A 800 27.06 28.98 10.16
N VAL A 801 26.48 27.92 9.57
CA VAL A 801 26.24 26.66 10.27
C VAL A 801 27.32 25.64 9.92
N ALA A 802 28.20 25.35 10.87
CA ALA A 802 29.29 24.39 10.71
C ALA A 802 28.81 22.94 10.92
N LEU A 803 29.08 22.06 9.97
CA LEU A 803 29.04 20.61 10.16
C LEU A 803 30.37 20.14 10.75
N HIS A 804 30.31 19.27 11.73
CA HIS A 804 31.46 18.65 12.38
C HIS A 804 31.55 17.16 12.07
N GLY A 805 32.75 16.59 12.14
CA GLY A 805 32.95 15.16 11.90
C GLY A 805 32.93 14.77 10.42
N LEU A 806 33.22 15.72 9.54
CA LEU A 806 33.31 15.46 8.11
C LEU A 806 34.50 14.54 7.76
N PRO A 807 34.42 13.77 6.66
CA PRO A 807 35.56 13.05 6.13
C PRO A 807 36.62 14.07 5.69
N THR A 808 37.91 13.75 5.90
CA THR A 808 39.04 14.60 5.44
C THR A 808 39.54 14.11 4.09
N GLY A 809 39.94 15.03 3.23
CA GLY A 809 40.52 14.74 1.91
C GLY A 809 39.63 15.20 0.73
N PRO A 810 39.99 14.82 -0.48
CA PRO A 810 39.26 15.22 -1.68
C PRO A 810 37.90 14.45 -1.75
N MET A 811 36.84 15.21 -1.98
CA MET A 811 35.48 14.70 -2.16
C MET A 811 34.93 15.27 -3.47
N ARG A 812 34.28 14.43 -4.26
CA ARG A 812 33.59 14.82 -5.50
C ARG A 812 32.08 14.86 -5.29
N ASN A 813 31.46 15.95 -5.68
CA ASN A 813 30.00 16.08 -5.73
C ASN A 813 29.45 15.28 -6.91
N LEU A 814 28.49 14.39 -6.64
CA LEU A 814 27.90 13.52 -7.67
C LEU A 814 27.02 14.28 -8.68
N LEU A 815 26.54 15.47 -8.34
CA LEU A 815 25.54 16.20 -9.14
C LEU A 815 26.20 17.14 -10.17
N ASP A 816 27.24 17.87 -9.75
CA ASP A 816 27.91 18.87 -10.58
C ASP A 816 29.36 18.51 -10.89
N GLY A 817 29.88 17.40 -10.34
CA GLY A 817 31.25 16.94 -10.56
C GLY A 817 32.35 17.74 -9.82
N ARG A 818 31.99 18.77 -9.06
CA ARG A 818 32.92 19.64 -8.33
C ARG A 818 33.69 18.81 -7.31
N ILE A 819 35.01 19.09 -7.22
CA ILE A 819 35.90 18.49 -6.23
C ILE A 819 36.32 19.53 -5.20
N GLU A 820 36.17 19.18 -3.92
CA GLU A 820 36.59 19.98 -2.78
C GLU A 820 37.41 19.17 -1.80
N HIS A 821 38.40 19.80 -1.19
CA HIS A 821 39.12 19.23 -0.04
C HIS A 821 38.37 19.54 1.26
N PHE A 822 37.91 18.49 1.91
CA PHE A 822 37.19 18.62 3.20
C PHE A 822 38.20 18.58 4.35
N ASN A 823 37.95 19.47 5.32
CA ASN A 823 38.49 19.43 6.65
C ASN A 823 37.44 18.85 7.61
N ALA A 824 37.80 18.67 8.89
CA ALA A 824 36.86 18.11 9.88
C ALA A 824 35.55 18.95 10.05
N THR A 825 35.54 20.18 9.55
CA THR A 825 34.39 21.10 9.61
C THR A 825 34.20 21.83 8.27
N ALA A 826 32.96 22.08 7.89
CA ALA A 826 32.63 22.92 6.74
C ALA A 826 31.26 23.60 6.95
N ASP A 827 31.06 24.73 6.29
CA ASP A 827 29.76 25.44 6.28
C ASP A 827 28.74 24.74 5.39
N VAL A 828 27.49 24.55 5.88
CA VAL A 828 26.40 23.88 5.16
C VAL A 828 26.05 24.63 3.87
N GLY A 829 25.96 25.96 3.94
CA GLY A 829 25.63 26.78 2.78
C GLY A 829 26.66 26.63 1.66
N ARG A 830 27.95 26.54 2.00
CA ARG A 830 29.04 26.25 1.05
C ARG A 830 28.88 24.87 0.41
N LEU A 831 28.60 23.83 1.22
CA LEU A 831 28.49 22.46 0.71
C LEU A 831 27.28 22.28 -0.22
N LEU A 832 26.17 22.96 0.08
CA LEU A 832 24.98 22.97 -0.77
C LEU A 832 25.15 23.85 -2.01
N ALA A 833 25.91 24.93 -1.94
CA ALA A 833 26.17 25.88 -3.04
C ALA A 833 24.89 26.32 -3.79
N GLY A 834 23.83 26.64 -3.06
CA GLY A 834 22.54 27.02 -3.62
C GLY A 834 21.65 25.86 -4.08
N SER A 835 22.12 24.62 -4.03
CA SER A 835 21.33 23.42 -4.34
C SER A 835 20.43 23.00 -3.17
N PRO A 836 19.27 22.36 -3.41
CA PRO A 836 18.43 21.80 -2.35
C PRO A 836 19.07 20.61 -1.63
N LEU A 837 20.05 19.97 -2.22
CA LEU A 837 20.79 18.82 -1.66
C LEU A 837 22.21 18.74 -2.22
N ALA A 838 23.09 18.03 -1.52
CA ALA A 838 24.44 17.73 -1.97
C ALA A 838 24.84 16.31 -1.58
N ILE A 839 25.53 15.64 -2.48
CA ILE A 839 25.97 14.25 -2.32
C ILE A 839 27.45 14.20 -2.72
N TRP A 840 28.32 13.92 -1.75
CA TRP A 840 29.75 13.90 -1.94
C TRP A 840 30.31 12.50 -1.70
N ILE A 841 31.21 12.06 -2.56
CA ILE A 841 31.91 10.79 -2.42
C ILE A 841 33.42 11.02 -2.52
N ASN A 842 34.21 10.33 -1.70
CA ASN A 842 35.65 10.39 -1.84
C ASN A 842 36.08 9.70 -3.14
N GLU A 843 37.08 10.31 -3.83
CA GLU A 843 37.69 9.68 -4.98
C GLU A 843 38.57 8.51 -4.53
N GLU A 844 38.45 7.38 -5.21
CA GLU A 844 39.46 6.35 -5.12
C GLU A 844 40.76 6.92 -5.70
N THR A 845 41.77 7.11 -4.85
CA THR A 845 43.11 7.40 -5.36
C THR A 845 43.55 6.19 -6.18
N GLY A 846 43.49 6.34 -7.50
CA GLY A 846 43.78 5.28 -8.47
C GLY A 846 45.05 4.53 -8.14
N ARG A 847 44.91 3.30 -7.70
CA ARG A 847 45.88 2.23 -7.84
C ARG A 847 45.51 1.35 -9.04
N ASP A 848 45.40 1.96 -10.21
CA ASP A 848 45.36 1.24 -11.48
C ASP A 848 46.38 1.89 -12.41
N GLY A 849 47.55 1.30 -12.45
CA GLY A 849 48.55 1.73 -13.40
C GLY A 849 49.98 1.27 -13.14
N GLN A 850 50.17 0.06 -12.57
CA GLN A 850 51.48 -0.63 -12.73
C GLN A 850 51.37 -2.11 -12.34
N GLN A 851 50.77 -2.91 -13.21
CA GLN A 851 51.27 -4.27 -13.43
C GLN A 851 51.89 -4.25 -14.82
N GLY A 852 53.13 -3.80 -14.82
CA GLY A 852 53.98 -3.92 -15.98
C GLY A 852 54.19 -5.39 -16.29
N THR A 853 53.99 -5.74 -17.54
CA THR A 853 54.51 -6.91 -18.21
C THR A 853 55.99 -7.05 -17.93
N THR A 854 56.38 -8.06 -17.18
CA THR A 854 57.69 -8.69 -17.33
C THR A 854 57.45 -10.01 -18.03
N ALA A 855 57.67 -9.97 -19.34
CA ALA A 855 58.10 -11.12 -20.12
C ALA A 855 59.56 -11.40 -19.75
N ALA A 856 59.84 -12.62 -19.32
CA ALA A 856 61.11 -13.26 -19.58
C ALA A 856 61.07 -14.73 -19.13
N ASP A 857 61.33 -15.59 -20.08
CA ASP A 857 61.85 -16.98 -20.14
C ASP A 857 60.98 -18.10 -19.64
#